data_53a6be22b6183b9978c6087b8e326a50
#
_entry.id   53a6be22b6183b9978c6087b8e326a50
#
_cell.length_a   1.000
_cell.length_b   1.000
_cell.length_c   1.000
_cell.angle_alpha   90.00
_cell.angle_beta   90.00
_cell.angle_gamma   90.00
#
_symmetry.space_group_name_H-M   'P 1'
#
loop_
_entity.id
_entity.type
_entity.pdbx_description
1 polymer ?
#
loop_
_entity_poly.entity_id
_entity_poly.type
_entity_poly.pdbx_seq_one_letter_code
_entity_poly.pdbx_strand_id
1 'polypeptide(L)'
;MLPPRISVLRRSRLLAAALAYAGLLAAVGAAPAVSAASSTTPWPSTPGWQSYDQTPTSATVCPTAVTSASGTVSGASGLLCGGSGGASLTMVSGGAAPTIVLDYGKDVGGVPFFQVSAESGSPTMRAGYSEGLDYVGVTGDGAAPWAEGDGNRYDDYTVTGPGAITNQYVQGGERYEEVTLTSPGSVTLGAAGITYIADRTQAAGLAGWFNSSSTVLNRIWYDSEYTDQLDSVPVRSLPGAWSVTGGALQAAGDPSGMAGLLTAGSSWGDYTVSFQTDIVANQSGWFVRGQDVDDGYLFILDDSTDATGTANTLQEFNKHGGAYTSLGTVTLPSALPAGTWHTVGTTVSGSTLTVSLDGKPLSTLTDTTHATGTVGFREFAGEEADFKNLTVTGSSGATLFSDPLNSSAVLSEFAVPGTNQYASILDGAKRDRAIWSGDMAVEIPSVFYSTDNAAYLKGALQMLASYARTDGSTAGDVPPQYPLGTSPQTGSSRFYSADYSAYFVLGLADYYQFSGDTAFVQQELPVLKAELAWNAGLLDASGLVATGSGDNMDWDFYDSGKNGEVTEYNLLYYKSLLDGATLAAAAGDNTDAATYTGNAAALKTAINAHLYNSGNGMYYLSNNDTSTVAQDANALAVLYGVAPASDVSTILSTLKTDLWTTPYGPKPFSGSSYADTISPFISGYELDARLASNDTADAETLLTTLWGHMAASGSEQTGTTWENVSASTGLPGLGKGTNLSHGWSTAPISALSGYVLGVQPASAGFAAWTVQPHPGDLAYAQGSVPTPHGAISVDWAGESGIHQFSMAVTAPSGTTGTIAVPTSGATNPIVEVDGRIVWSNGAFTGTAGISGASADADYVYLTGVQPGNYVIAANPGNHGAPTGYTKCADEGGTCAVTGTQSVAFGVNGIYAYATSSSSTACTPAALGDPDFGAAKSCYTGPVTTGPTGTAYCGPENGLCAFSGTRTVEYGAGSSWTSKVLSGGTPCDNTVFPDPDFGVVKSCFLQPS
;
A
#
# COMPACT_ATOMS: atom_id res chain seq x y z
N MET A 1 -28.19 21.89 -45.54
CA MET A 1 -28.68 23.22 -45.10
C MET A 1 -27.87 23.56 -43.84
N LEU A 2 -26.99 24.53 -43.96
CA LEU A 2 -26.12 25.03 -42.87
C LEU A 2 -26.95 25.90 -41.91
N PRO A 3 -26.70 25.87 -40.59
CA PRO A 3 -27.26 26.83 -39.65
C PRO A 3 -26.42 28.13 -39.61
N PRO A 4 -27.00 29.26 -39.26
CA PRO A 4 -26.38 30.57 -39.42
C PRO A 4 -25.47 30.92 -38.22
N ARG A 5 -24.42 31.66 -38.52
CA ARG A 5 -23.51 32.34 -37.59
C ARG A 5 -24.28 33.33 -36.70
N ILE A 6 -24.10 33.29 -35.38
CA ILE A 6 -24.45 34.36 -34.44
C ILE A 6 -23.15 35.03 -33.95
N SER A 7 -23.15 36.34 -34.15
CA SER A 7 -22.04 37.25 -33.98
C SER A 7 -21.67 37.50 -32.50
N VAL A 8 -20.37 37.67 -32.30
CA VAL A 8 -19.73 38.27 -31.12
C VAL A 8 -20.20 39.73 -30.95
N LEU A 9 -21.05 39.99 -29.97
CA LEU A 9 -21.30 41.33 -29.43
C LEU A 9 -22.19 41.25 -28.16
N ARG A 10 -21.64 40.85 -27.01
CA ARG A 10 -22.18 41.15 -25.66
C ARG A 10 -21.13 40.79 -24.57
N ARG A 11 -20.01 41.49 -24.59
CA ARG A 11 -19.08 41.48 -23.43
C ARG A 11 -18.62 42.91 -23.02
N SER A 12 -19.58 43.85 -22.93
CA SER A 12 -19.24 45.22 -22.47
C SER A 12 -20.31 45.89 -21.60
N ARG A 13 -21.24 45.14 -20.98
CA ARG A 13 -22.23 45.74 -20.04
C ARG A 13 -22.36 45.04 -18.69
N LEU A 14 -21.42 44.19 -18.31
CA LEU A 14 -21.39 43.51 -17.01
C LEU A 14 -20.23 44.00 -16.07
N LEU A 15 -19.39 44.90 -16.55
CA LEU A 15 -18.34 45.53 -15.72
C LEU A 15 -18.69 46.89 -15.09
N ALA A 16 -19.85 47.46 -15.41
CA ALA A 16 -20.30 48.72 -14.85
C ALA A 16 -21.29 48.59 -13.67
N ALA A 17 -21.79 47.40 -13.38
CA ALA A 17 -22.68 47.16 -12.24
C ALA A 17 -21.97 46.66 -10.97
N ALA A 18 -20.71 46.26 -11.04
CA ALA A 18 -19.92 45.75 -9.90
C ALA A 18 -19.16 46.86 -9.15
N LEU A 19 -19.12 48.09 -9.65
CA LEU A 19 -18.44 49.24 -9.03
C LEU A 19 -19.39 50.21 -8.31
N ALA A 20 -20.70 50.02 -8.36
CA ALA A 20 -21.68 50.85 -7.69
C ALA A 20 -22.26 50.25 -6.40
N TYR A 21 -21.85 49.05 -5.98
CA TYR A 21 -22.27 48.39 -4.72
C TYR A 21 -21.17 48.34 -3.65
N ALA A 22 -19.98 48.85 -3.93
CA ALA A 22 -18.88 48.94 -2.96
C ALA A 22 -18.82 50.27 -2.15
N GLY A 23 -19.82 51.10 -2.28
CA GLY A 23 -19.84 52.50 -1.69
C GLY A 23 -20.83 52.72 -0.54
N LEU A 24 -21.58 51.71 -0.05
CA LEU A 24 -22.61 51.95 0.98
C LEU A 24 -22.66 50.92 2.12
N LEU A 25 -21.51 50.33 2.50
CA LEU A 25 -21.38 49.51 3.70
C LEU A 25 -20.14 49.87 4.53
N ALA A 26 -19.95 51.17 4.75
CA ALA A 26 -18.92 51.69 5.63
C ALA A 26 -19.55 52.55 6.72
N ALA A 27 -20.31 51.95 7.62
CA ALA A 27 -20.62 52.50 8.96
C ALA A 27 -21.40 51.44 9.79
N VAL A 28 -20.86 50.25 9.98
CA VAL A 28 -21.17 49.45 11.16
C VAL A 28 -19.82 49.27 11.86
N GLY A 29 -19.72 49.74 13.09
CA GLY A 29 -18.49 49.82 13.85
C GLY A 29 -17.78 48.45 13.87
N ALA A 30 -16.55 48.44 13.37
CA ALA A 30 -15.65 47.34 13.58
C ALA A 30 -15.50 47.18 15.10
N ALA A 31 -15.99 46.04 15.61
CA ALA A 31 -15.49 45.56 16.89
C ALA A 31 -13.96 45.44 16.71
N PRO A 32 -13.15 45.80 17.69
CA PRO A 32 -11.72 45.63 17.58
C PRO A 32 -11.46 44.15 17.25
N ALA A 33 -10.77 43.91 16.12
CA ALA A 33 -10.21 42.60 15.83
C ALA A 33 -9.34 42.28 17.05
N VAL A 34 -9.78 41.33 17.85
CA VAL A 34 -8.90 40.68 18.82
C VAL A 34 -7.82 40.06 17.96
N SER A 35 -6.62 40.65 17.96
CA SER A 35 -5.47 40.01 17.33
C SER A 35 -5.33 38.70 18.08
N ALA A 36 -5.60 37.61 17.42
CA ALA A 36 -5.26 36.29 17.93
C ALA A 36 -3.78 36.34 18.28
N ALA A 37 -3.47 36.28 19.57
CA ALA A 37 -2.12 36.03 20.00
C ALA A 37 -1.69 34.73 19.30
N SER A 38 -0.52 34.73 18.64
CA SER A 38 0.00 33.51 18.04
C SER A 38 0.31 32.54 19.18
N SER A 39 -0.64 31.66 19.48
CA SER A 39 -0.36 30.48 20.30
C SER A 39 0.68 29.66 19.58
N THR A 40 1.74 29.26 20.25
CA THR A 40 2.66 28.24 19.69
C THR A 40 1.95 26.91 19.80
N THR A 41 1.72 26.26 18.69
CA THR A 41 1.17 24.89 18.66
C THR A 41 2.13 23.93 19.38
N PRO A 42 1.63 22.92 20.10
CA PRO A 42 2.50 21.92 20.76
C PRO A 42 3.19 20.97 19.77
N TRP A 43 2.83 21.01 18.50
CA TRP A 43 3.44 20.30 17.39
C TRP A 43 4.19 21.25 16.44
N PRO A 44 5.07 20.75 15.57
CA PRO A 44 5.79 21.59 14.59
C PRO A 44 4.84 22.33 13.66
N SER A 45 5.03 23.63 13.50
CA SER A 45 4.24 24.46 12.56
C SER A 45 4.56 24.17 11.08
N THR A 46 5.65 23.46 10.82
CA THR A 46 6.06 22.99 9.49
C THR A 46 6.49 21.53 9.66
N PRO A 47 5.61 20.57 9.41
CA PRO A 47 5.98 19.16 9.42
C PRO A 47 7.03 18.91 8.34
N GLY A 48 8.11 18.24 8.69
CA GLY A 48 9.23 17.99 7.78
C GLY A 48 9.12 16.67 7.00
N TRP A 49 7.93 16.14 6.86
CA TRP A 49 7.66 14.81 6.31
C TRP A 49 8.16 14.60 4.88
N GLN A 50 8.19 15.65 4.04
CA GLN A 50 8.67 15.59 2.65
C GLN A 50 10.11 15.08 2.52
N SER A 51 10.88 15.12 3.60
CA SER A 51 12.25 14.59 3.62
C SER A 51 12.32 13.06 3.65
N TYR A 52 11.21 12.39 3.93
CA TYR A 52 11.10 10.93 3.92
C TYR A 52 10.63 10.37 2.58
N ASP A 53 10.05 11.20 1.69
CA ASP A 53 9.60 10.80 0.36
C ASP A 53 10.73 10.16 -0.45
N GLN A 54 10.46 8.96 -0.95
CA GLN A 54 11.41 8.14 -1.73
C GLN A 54 11.17 8.25 -3.23
N THR A 55 10.07 8.82 -3.66
CA THR A 55 9.64 8.82 -5.07
C THR A 55 10.67 9.47 -5.99
N PRO A 56 11.09 8.81 -7.10
CA PRO A 56 12.01 9.40 -8.05
C PRO A 56 11.48 10.69 -8.68
N THR A 57 12.24 11.77 -8.63
CA THR A 57 11.84 13.07 -9.22
C THR A 57 11.93 13.08 -10.75
N SER A 58 12.58 12.09 -11.36
CA SER A 58 12.74 11.93 -12.81
C SER A 58 12.21 10.59 -13.27
N ALA A 59 11.61 10.55 -14.46
CA ALA A 59 11.26 9.31 -15.14
C ALA A 59 12.50 8.49 -15.56
N THR A 60 13.69 9.11 -15.61
CA THR A 60 14.96 8.43 -15.82
C THR A 60 15.73 8.45 -14.51
N VAL A 61 16.00 7.28 -13.97
CA VAL A 61 16.77 7.11 -12.73
C VAL A 61 18.18 6.66 -13.10
N CYS A 62 19.18 7.30 -12.54
CA CYS A 62 20.59 6.97 -12.71
C CYS A 62 21.18 6.47 -11.39
N PRO A 63 22.26 5.65 -11.40
CA PRO A 63 22.91 5.20 -10.18
C PRO A 63 23.52 6.36 -9.39
N THR A 64 23.50 6.23 -8.06
CA THR A 64 24.01 7.23 -7.12
C THR A 64 25.41 6.90 -6.59
N ALA A 65 25.81 5.63 -6.64
CA ALA A 65 27.13 5.17 -6.23
C ALA A 65 27.68 4.03 -7.09
N VAL A 66 28.99 3.84 -7.05
CA VAL A 66 29.68 2.64 -7.51
C VAL A 66 30.09 1.85 -6.28
N THR A 67 29.48 0.70 -6.07
CA THR A 67 29.77 -0.17 -4.92
C THR A 67 31.09 -0.89 -5.08
N SER A 68 31.37 -1.39 -6.30
CA SER A 68 32.64 -2.02 -6.63
C SER A 68 32.96 -1.91 -8.12
N ALA A 69 34.25 -2.01 -8.44
CA ALA A 69 34.75 -2.17 -9.81
C ALA A 69 35.96 -3.09 -9.79
N SER A 70 35.99 -4.07 -10.67
CA SER A 70 37.05 -5.07 -10.76
C SER A 70 37.47 -5.36 -12.21
N GLY A 71 38.62 -6.00 -12.39
CA GLY A 71 39.18 -6.25 -13.72
C GLY A 71 39.70 -4.96 -14.40
N THR A 72 39.66 -4.91 -15.73
CA THR A 72 40.13 -3.71 -16.49
C THR A 72 38.95 -2.77 -16.70
N VAL A 73 38.70 -1.94 -15.68
CA VAL A 73 37.67 -0.92 -15.65
C VAL A 73 38.29 0.45 -15.43
N SER A 74 37.77 1.49 -16.10
CA SER A 74 38.13 2.88 -15.85
C SER A 74 36.90 3.80 -15.95
N GLY A 75 36.90 4.86 -15.17
CA GLY A 75 35.87 5.90 -15.25
C GLY A 75 34.49 5.49 -14.71
N ALA A 76 34.35 4.43 -13.91
CA ALA A 76 33.04 3.91 -13.42
C ALA A 76 32.14 5.00 -12.81
N SER A 77 32.72 5.97 -12.08
CA SER A 77 31.96 7.11 -11.52
C SER A 77 31.36 8.05 -12.57
N GLY A 78 31.77 7.91 -13.85
CA GLY A 78 31.15 8.65 -14.94
C GLY A 78 29.71 8.22 -15.27
N LEU A 79 29.27 7.06 -14.77
CA LEU A 79 27.90 6.56 -14.94
C LEU A 79 26.92 7.11 -13.88
N LEU A 80 27.43 7.73 -12.82
CA LEU A 80 26.59 8.24 -11.73
C LEU A 80 25.79 9.47 -12.15
N CYS A 81 24.74 9.78 -11.43
CA CYS A 81 23.93 10.98 -11.61
C CYS A 81 24.82 12.24 -11.68
N GLY A 82 24.74 12.99 -12.79
CA GLY A 82 25.60 14.17 -13.03
C GLY A 82 27.05 13.83 -13.36
N GLY A 83 27.41 12.57 -13.49
CA GLY A 83 28.74 12.13 -13.92
C GLY A 83 29.06 12.52 -15.39
N SER A 84 30.30 12.45 -15.75
CA SER A 84 30.74 12.74 -17.12
C SER A 84 31.94 11.88 -17.52
N GLY A 85 32.06 11.62 -18.82
CA GLY A 85 33.16 10.82 -19.35
C GLY A 85 32.92 9.34 -19.51
N GLY A 86 31.86 8.83 -18.85
CA GLY A 86 31.47 7.42 -18.95
C GLY A 86 32.45 6.44 -18.32
N ALA A 87 32.14 5.15 -18.45
CA ALA A 87 32.94 4.03 -17.95
C ALA A 87 33.41 3.13 -19.09
N SER A 88 34.69 2.69 -19.09
CA SER A 88 35.20 1.71 -20.05
C SER A 88 35.53 0.39 -19.37
N LEU A 89 34.99 -0.68 -19.96
CA LEU A 89 35.22 -2.08 -19.56
C LEU A 89 36.03 -2.72 -20.71
N THR A 90 37.08 -3.47 -20.38
CA THR A 90 37.90 -4.19 -21.40
C THR A 90 38.21 -5.61 -20.93
N MET A 91 37.87 -6.58 -21.74
CA MET A 91 38.21 -8.01 -21.54
C MET A 91 39.17 -8.50 -22.64
N VAL A 92 40.30 -9.02 -22.23
CA VAL A 92 41.21 -9.72 -23.15
C VAL A 92 40.96 -11.21 -23.13
N SER A 93 41.23 -11.90 -24.23
CA SER A 93 41.04 -13.36 -24.30
C SER A 93 41.78 -14.08 -23.17
N GLY A 94 41.08 -14.87 -22.36
CA GLY A 94 41.63 -15.55 -21.19
C GLY A 94 41.89 -14.64 -19.96
N GLY A 95 41.55 -13.34 -20.04
CA GLY A 95 41.65 -12.41 -18.91
C GLY A 95 40.45 -12.49 -17.96
N ALA A 96 40.55 -11.81 -16.82
CA ALA A 96 39.43 -11.65 -15.90
C ALA A 96 38.36 -10.76 -16.52
N ALA A 97 37.09 -11.09 -16.26
CA ALA A 97 35.95 -10.28 -16.66
C ALA A 97 35.99 -8.90 -15.94
N PRO A 98 35.87 -7.77 -16.66
CA PRO A 98 35.72 -6.46 -16.05
C PRO A 98 34.30 -6.33 -15.54
N THR A 99 34.12 -5.89 -14.30
CA THR A 99 32.80 -5.77 -13.63
C THR A 99 32.67 -4.44 -12.92
N ILE A 100 31.49 -3.85 -13.00
CA ILE A 100 31.07 -2.66 -12.23
C ILE A 100 29.80 -3.03 -11.50
N VAL A 101 29.69 -2.70 -10.22
CA VAL A 101 28.43 -2.78 -9.46
C VAL A 101 27.96 -1.35 -9.16
N LEU A 102 26.81 -1.00 -9.68
CA LEU A 102 26.13 0.27 -9.50
C LEU A 102 25.11 0.16 -8.37
N ASP A 103 24.90 1.24 -7.59
CA ASP A 103 23.90 1.35 -6.53
C ASP A 103 22.97 2.54 -6.83
N TYR A 104 21.69 2.32 -6.96
CA TYR A 104 20.68 3.35 -7.15
C TYR A 104 20.28 4.03 -5.82
N GLY A 105 20.76 3.51 -4.67
CA GLY A 105 20.54 4.08 -3.33
C GLY A 105 19.23 3.64 -2.68
N LYS A 106 18.32 3.09 -3.46
CA LYS A 106 17.04 2.52 -3.06
C LYS A 106 16.52 1.60 -4.15
N ASP A 107 15.47 0.88 -3.87
CA ASP A 107 14.81 0.06 -4.87
C ASP A 107 14.14 0.91 -5.95
N VAL A 108 14.26 0.50 -7.20
CA VAL A 108 13.67 1.14 -8.37
C VAL A 108 13.15 0.07 -9.33
N GLY A 109 12.18 0.43 -10.17
CA GLY A 109 11.61 -0.51 -11.12
C GLY A 109 11.35 0.14 -12.47
N GLY A 110 11.66 -0.58 -13.54
CA GLY A 110 11.44 -0.06 -14.88
C GLY A 110 12.19 -0.82 -15.97
N VAL A 111 12.51 -0.11 -17.04
CA VAL A 111 13.22 -0.67 -18.19
C VAL A 111 14.67 -0.22 -18.14
N PRO A 112 15.64 -1.14 -17.93
CA PRO A 112 17.06 -0.83 -17.94
C PRO A 112 17.54 -0.30 -19.30
N PHE A 113 18.48 0.63 -19.28
CA PHE A 113 19.09 1.13 -20.51
C PHE A 113 20.57 1.47 -20.33
N PHE A 114 21.34 1.36 -21.44
CA PHE A 114 22.73 1.76 -21.53
C PHE A 114 22.95 2.65 -22.74
N GLN A 115 23.79 3.68 -22.62
CA GLN A 115 24.26 4.47 -23.76
C GLN A 115 25.68 4.07 -24.08
N VAL A 116 25.89 3.31 -25.14
CA VAL A 116 27.22 2.94 -25.61
C VAL A 116 27.81 4.12 -26.40
N SER A 117 29.01 4.57 -26.01
CA SER A 117 29.74 5.65 -26.70
C SER A 117 30.86 5.12 -27.58
N ALA A 118 31.44 3.97 -27.27
CA ALA A 118 32.43 3.28 -28.06
C ALA A 118 32.41 1.76 -27.78
N GLU A 119 32.82 0.98 -28.78
CA GLU A 119 32.92 -0.47 -28.70
C GLU A 119 34.09 -0.97 -29.54
N SER A 120 34.65 -2.12 -29.19
CA SER A 120 35.65 -2.86 -30.01
C SER A 120 35.54 -4.36 -29.73
N GLY A 121 35.46 -5.15 -30.82
CA GLY A 121 35.45 -6.61 -30.74
C GLY A 121 34.07 -7.23 -30.59
N SER A 122 33.03 -6.47 -30.70
CA SER A 122 31.62 -6.89 -30.54
C SER A 122 31.40 -7.80 -29.31
N PRO A 123 31.80 -7.37 -28.10
CA PRO A 123 31.67 -8.20 -26.92
C PRO A 123 30.22 -8.38 -26.52
N THR A 124 29.95 -9.44 -25.77
CA THR A 124 28.72 -9.60 -25.01
C THR A 124 28.87 -8.90 -23.67
N MET A 125 27.96 -7.98 -23.39
CA MET A 125 27.81 -7.30 -22.09
C MET A 125 26.63 -7.93 -21.37
N ARG A 126 26.79 -8.25 -20.09
CA ARG A 126 25.70 -8.73 -19.23
C ARG A 126 25.43 -7.70 -18.16
N ALA A 127 24.16 -7.43 -17.93
CA ALA A 127 23.65 -6.72 -16.75
C ALA A 127 22.94 -7.72 -15.86
N GLY A 128 23.24 -7.72 -14.56
CA GLY A 128 22.57 -8.55 -13.55
C GLY A 128 21.96 -7.64 -12.48
N TYR A 129 20.74 -7.91 -12.04
CA TYR A 129 19.93 -7.04 -11.21
C TYR A 129 19.67 -7.66 -9.84
N SER A 130 19.64 -6.84 -8.79
CA SER A 130 19.41 -7.31 -7.41
C SER A 130 18.84 -6.21 -6.54
N GLU A 131 17.90 -6.55 -5.70
CA GLU A 131 17.39 -5.67 -4.63
C GLU A 131 18.41 -5.58 -3.47
N GLY A 132 19.06 -6.70 -3.10
CA GLY A 132 20.02 -6.77 -1.99
C GLY A 132 21.47 -6.91 -2.45
N LEU A 133 22.40 -6.24 -1.75
CA LEU A 133 23.82 -6.29 -2.08
C LEU A 133 24.42 -7.70 -1.95
N ASP A 134 23.94 -8.49 -1.01
CA ASP A 134 24.44 -9.85 -0.74
C ASP A 134 24.09 -10.84 -1.86
N TYR A 135 23.15 -10.48 -2.76
CA TYR A 135 22.69 -11.30 -3.87
C TYR A 135 23.15 -10.81 -5.25
N VAL A 136 23.92 -9.72 -5.29
CA VAL A 136 24.50 -9.18 -6.53
C VAL A 136 25.43 -10.19 -7.19
N GLY A 137 25.33 -10.34 -8.52
CA GLY A 137 26.17 -11.20 -9.32
C GLY A 137 25.74 -11.28 -10.77
N VAL A 138 26.51 -12.01 -11.58
CA VAL A 138 26.30 -12.12 -13.04
C VAL A 138 24.96 -12.77 -13.45
N THR A 139 24.23 -13.35 -12.51
CA THR A 139 22.90 -13.91 -12.72
C THR A 139 21.83 -13.16 -11.92
N GLY A 140 22.19 -11.97 -11.40
CA GLY A 140 21.35 -11.21 -10.49
C GLY A 140 20.98 -11.99 -9.24
N ASP A 141 19.90 -11.59 -8.58
CA ASP A 141 19.36 -12.28 -7.41
C ASP A 141 18.57 -13.56 -7.78
N GLY A 142 18.44 -13.87 -9.07
CA GLY A 142 18.01 -15.17 -9.59
C GLY A 142 16.57 -15.56 -9.34
N ALA A 143 15.71 -14.63 -8.91
CA ALA A 143 14.27 -14.86 -8.84
C ALA A 143 13.65 -14.59 -10.21
N ALA A 144 12.95 -15.57 -10.76
CA ALA A 144 12.17 -15.35 -11.97
C ALA A 144 10.80 -14.78 -11.62
N PRO A 145 10.30 -13.77 -12.32
CA PRO A 145 8.91 -13.35 -12.19
C PRO A 145 8.00 -14.51 -12.60
N TRP A 146 6.88 -14.64 -11.91
CA TRP A 146 5.91 -15.69 -12.22
C TRP A 146 4.89 -15.23 -13.26
N ALA A 147 4.50 -13.98 -13.22
CA ALA A 147 3.40 -13.47 -14.01
C ALA A 147 3.83 -12.50 -15.13
N GLU A 148 4.77 -11.60 -14.88
CA GLU A 148 5.11 -10.56 -15.85
C GLU A 148 6.57 -10.08 -15.66
N GLY A 149 7.13 -9.45 -16.71
CA GLY A 149 8.48 -8.94 -16.72
C GLY A 149 9.49 -9.94 -17.32
N ASP A 150 10.75 -9.73 -16.99
CA ASP A 150 11.84 -10.59 -17.48
C ASP A 150 11.91 -11.90 -16.68
N GLY A 151 11.89 -13.03 -17.35
CA GLY A 151 12.07 -14.35 -16.74
C GLY A 151 13.45 -14.58 -16.14
N ASN A 152 14.38 -13.63 -16.31
CA ASN A 152 15.72 -13.68 -15.78
C ASN A 152 16.05 -12.38 -15.04
N ARG A 153 16.85 -12.48 -14.00
CA ARG A 153 17.41 -11.32 -13.31
C ARG A 153 18.77 -10.93 -13.90
N TYR A 154 18.94 -11.14 -15.19
CA TYR A 154 20.09 -10.67 -15.98
C TYR A 154 19.74 -10.66 -17.47
N ASP A 155 20.39 -9.76 -18.21
CA ASP A 155 20.26 -9.61 -19.64
C ASP A 155 21.62 -9.65 -20.34
N ASP A 156 21.67 -10.28 -21.51
CA ASP A 156 22.85 -10.33 -22.38
C ASP A 156 22.68 -9.45 -23.62
N TYR A 157 23.60 -8.52 -23.83
CA TYR A 157 23.60 -7.62 -24.95
C TYR A 157 24.84 -7.81 -25.82
N THR A 158 24.68 -8.20 -27.09
CA THR A 158 25.78 -8.17 -28.08
C THR A 158 26.01 -6.73 -28.55
N VAL A 159 27.10 -6.13 -28.10
CA VAL A 159 27.43 -4.74 -28.42
C VAL A 159 28.16 -4.65 -29.73
N THR A 160 27.51 -4.15 -30.79
CA THR A 160 28.07 -4.08 -32.15
C THR A 160 28.42 -2.67 -32.60
N GLY A 161 28.23 -1.65 -31.76
CA GLY A 161 28.56 -0.25 -32.06
C GLY A 161 28.05 0.74 -31.04
N PRO A 162 28.37 2.04 -31.19
CA PRO A 162 27.78 3.10 -30.39
C PRO A 162 26.28 3.21 -30.62
N GLY A 163 25.53 3.48 -29.55
CA GLY A 163 24.08 3.64 -29.59
C GLY A 163 23.43 3.39 -28.24
N ALA A 164 22.12 3.55 -28.19
CA ALA A 164 21.32 3.16 -27.02
C ALA A 164 21.04 1.65 -27.05
N ILE A 165 21.17 1.01 -25.92
CA ILE A 165 20.65 -0.31 -25.62
C ILE A 165 19.53 -0.10 -24.62
N THR A 166 18.35 -0.64 -24.88
CA THR A 166 17.21 -0.59 -23.97
C THR A 166 16.73 -2.03 -23.78
N ASN A 167 16.50 -2.44 -22.55
CA ASN A 167 15.95 -3.76 -22.29
C ASN A 167 14.55 -3.88 -22.91
N GLN A 168 14.17 -5.09 -23.27
CA GLN A 168 12.83 -5.37 -23.80
C GLN A 168 11.83 -5.45 -22.67
N TYR A 169 12.22 -6.00 -21.54
CA TYR A 169 11.36 -6.29 -20.40
C TYR A 169 11.65 -5.36 -19.22
N VAL A 170 10.70 -5.35 -18.31
CA VAL A 170 10.84 -4.66 -17.02
C VAL A 170 11.73 -5.48 -16.10
N GLN A 171 12.69 -4.80 -15.46
CA GLN A 171 13.27 -5.26 -14.22
C GLN A 171 12.53 -4.54 -13.10
N GLY A 172 11.73 -5.29 -12.32
CA GLY A 172 10.77 -4.70 -11.41
C GLY A 172 11.39 -4.01 -10.21
N GLY A 173 11.94 -4.75 -9.27
CA GLY A 173 12.62 -4.24 -8.09
C GLY A 173 14.12 -4.43 -8.22
N GLU A 174 14.91 -3.35 -8.18
CA GLU A 174 16.36 -3.42 -8.18
C GLU A 174 16.98 -2.19 -7.52
N ARG A 175 17.90 -2.43 -6.60
CA ARG A 175 18.77 -1.40 -6.05
C ARG A 175 20.17 -1.47 -6.64
N TYR A 176 20.63 -2.66 -7.00
CA TYR A 176 21.98 -2.90 -7.49
C TYR A 176 21.97 -3.50 -8.90
N GLU A 177 22.87 -2.99 -9.73
CA GLU A 177 23.07 -3.47 -11.09
C GLU A 177 24.54 -3.84 -11.30
N GLU A 178 24.81 -5.12 -11.66
CA GLU A 178 26.14 -5.57 -12.03
C GLU A 178 26.30 -5.55 -13.55
N VAL A 179 27.23 -4.76 -14.07
CA VAL A 179 27.58 -4.71 -15.49
C VAL A 179 28.93 -5.39 -15.72
N THR A 180 28.98 -6.42 -16.58
CA THR A 180 30.20 -7.18 -16.87
C THR A 180 30.32 -7.50 -18.34
N LEU A 181 31.55 -7.81 -18.84
CA LEU A 181 31.75 -8.42 -20.15
C LEU A 181 31.90 -9.92 -19.99
N THR A 182 31.14 -10.68 -20.75
CA THR A 182 31.21 -12.17 -20.78
C THR A 182 32.02 -12.70 -21.96
N SER A 183 32.41 -11.85 -22.93
CA SER A 183 33.27 -12.19 -24.04
C SER A 183 34.34 -11.10 -24.29
N PRO A 184 35.49 -11.48 -24.92
CA PRO A 184 36.58 -10.51 -25.17
C PRO A 184 36.18 -9.34 -26.04
N GLY A 185 36.66 -8.15 -25.68
CA GLY A 185 36.36 -6.88 -26.35
C GLY A 185 36.46 -5.69 -25.42
N SER A 186 35.98 -4.53 -25.85
CA SER A 186 35.83 -3.36 -24.98
C SER A 186 34.52 -2.62 -25.26
N VAL A 187 33.91 -2.10 -24.18
CA VAL A 187 32.74 -1.23 -24.26
C VAL A 187 33.01 0.03 -23.44
N THR A 188 32.64 1.18 -23.96
CA THR A 188 32.59 2.43 -23.20
C THR A 188 31.13 2.86 -23.09
N LEU A 189 30.58 2.85 -21.87
CA LEU A 189 29.26 3.33 -21.54
C LEU A 189 29.31 4.81 -21.22
N GLY A 190 28.51 5.61 -21.90
CA GLY A 190 28.30 7.02 -21.58
C GLY A 190 27.27 7.27 -20.50
N ALA A 191 26.34 6.33 -20.35
CA ALA A 191 25.33 6.33 -19.29
C ALA A 191 24.80 4.90 -19.05
N ALA A 192 24.32 4.65 -17.84
CA ALA A 192 23.48 3.53 -17.43
C ALA A 192 22.31 4.05 -16.59
N GLY A 193 21.18 3.39 -16.61
CA GLY A 193 20.02 3.80 -15.79
C GLY A 193 18.76 3.02 -16.10
N ILE A 194 17.68 3.41 -15.41
CA ILE A 194 16.35 2.81 -15.49
C ILE A 194 15.36 3.84 -16.01
N THR A 195 14.56 3.47 -17.01
CA THR A 195 13.34 4.20 -17.37
C THR A 195 12.24 3.75 -16.44
N TYR A 196 11.96 4.54 -15.40
CA TYR A 196 11.01 4.23 -14.34
C TYR A 196 9.58 4.19 -14.89
N ILE A 197 8.82 3.16 -14.58
CA ILE A 197 7.49 2.91 -15.15
C ILE A 197 6.35 2.89 -14.12
N ALA A 198 6.66 2.72 -12.85
CA ALA A 198 5.67 2.68 -11.77
C ALA A 198 5.07 4.06 -11.45
N ASP A 199 4.15 4.15 -10.53
CA ASP A 199 3.61 5.44 -10.09
C ASP A 199 4.70 6.35 -9.52
N ARG A 200 4.58 7.62 -9.79
CA ARG A 200 5.59 8.61 -9.43
C ARG A 200 4.94 9.88 -8.90
N THR A 201 3.96 9.68 -8.03
CA THR A 201 3.30 10.79 -7.34
C THR A 201 4.27 11.40 -6.33
N GLN A 202 4.72 12.61 -6.60
CA GLN A 202 5.69 13.33 -5.77
C GLN A 202 5.07 13.81 -4.46
N ALA A 203 5.86 14.07 -3.43
CA ALA A 203 5.43 14.63 -2.14
C ALA A 203 4.42 15.79 -2.25
N ALA A 204 4.61 16.68 -3.22
CA ALA A 204 3.69 17.81 -3.45
C ALA A 204 2.31 17.40 -4.00
N GLY A 205 2.17 16.17 -4.49
CA GLY A 205 0.95 15.57 -5.04
C GLY A 205 0.33 14.51 -4.14
N LEU A 206 1.00 14.10 -3.05
CA LEU A 206 0.43 13.14 -2.10
C LEU A 206 -0.83 13.73 -1.46
N ALA A 207 -1.91 12.98 -1.53
CA ALA A 207 -3.20 13.37 -0.98
C ALA A 207 -3.23 13.21 0.54
N GLY A 208 -2.64 12.12 1.03
CA GLY A 208 -2.45 11.83 2.46
C GLY A 208 -0.99 11.96 2.88
N TRP A 209 -0.77 12.23 4.16
CA TRP A 209 0.57 12.29 4.73
C TRP A 209 0.53 12.11 6.25
N PHE A 210 1.66 11.67 6.81
CA PHE A 210 1.83 11.43 8.25
C PHE A 210 3.17 12.02 8.73
N ASN A 211 3.19 12.52 9.96
CA ASN A 211 4.39 12.98 10.64
C ASN A 211 4.20 12.84 12.16
N SER A 212 5.19 12.33 12.85
CA SER A 212 5.15 12.16 14.31
C SER A 212 6.46 12.57 14.98
N SER A 213 6.48 12.51 16.29
CA SER A 213 7.70 12.69 17.07
C SER A 213 8.72 11.54 16.91
N SER A 214 8.33 10.41 16.33
CA SER A 214 9.17 9.26 16.04
C SER A 214 9.68 9.28 14.61
N THR A 215 10.96 9.51 14.39
CA THR A 215 11.59 9.44 13.07
C THR A 215 11.52 8.04 12.46
N VAL A 216 11.46 6.99 13.29
CA VAL A 216 11.34 5.60 12.84
C VAL A 216 9.94 5.36 12.26
N LEU A 217 8.88 5.75 12.96
CA LEU A 217 7.51 5.58 12.47
C LEU A 217 7.26 6.42 11.21
N ASN A 218 7.81 7.64 11.14
CA ASN A 218 7.75 8.44 9.92
C ASN A 218 8.42 7.70 8.76
N ARG A 219 9.61 7.14 8.97
CA ARG A 219 10.32 6.38 7.94
C ARG A 219 9.53 5.16 7.47
N ILE A 220 8.99 4.38 8.40
CA ILE A 220 8.15 3.20 8.10
C ILE A 220 6.96 3.58 7.22
N TRP A 221 6.27 4.68 7.54
CA TRP A 221 5.12 5.13 6.76
C TRP A 221 5.49 5.45 5.31
N TYR A 222 6.61 6.17 5.08
CA TYR A 222 7.05 6.54 3.71
C TYR A 222 7.75 5.41 2.97
N ASP A 223 8.39 4.47 3.65
CA ASP A 223 8.89 3.25 3.02
C ASP A 223 7.73 2.36 2.56
N SER A 224 6.64 2.28 3.33
CA SER A 224 5.41 1.59 2.92
C SER A 224 4.70 2.30 1.76
N GLU A 225 4.62 3.63 1.79
CA GLU A 225 4.02 4.45 0.72
C GLU A 225 4.79 4.30 -0.60
N TYR A 226 6.12 4.30 -0.54
CA TYR A 226 6.96 4.08 -1.71
C TYR A 226 6.84 2.65 -2.25
N THR A 227 6.60 1.66 -1.39
CA THR A 227 6.26 0.28 -1.80
C THR A 227 5.00 0.27 -2.65
N ASP A 228 3.89 0.85 -2.16
CA ASP A 228 2.64 0.96 -2.93
C ASP A 228 2.84 1.66 -4.28
N GLN A 229 3.67 2.70 -4.33
CA GLN A 229 3.96 3.40 -5.59
C GLN A 229 4.78 2.54 -6.55
N LEU A 230 5.81 1.84 -6.06
CA LEU A 230 6.69 1.01 -6.89
C LEU A 230 5.94 -0.20 -7.47
N ASP A 231 4.95 -0.71 -6.73
CA ASP A 231 4.10 -1.82 -7.14
C ASP A 231 2.90 -1.36 -8.00
N SER A 232 2.62 -0.04 -8.07
CA SER A 232 1.54 0.55 -8.88
C SER A 232 1.98 0.82 -10.32
N VAL A 233 1.33 0.17 -11.28
CA VAL A 233 1.62 0.31 -12.72
C VAL A 233 0.53 1.11 -13.44
N PRO A 234 0.85 2.32 -13.96
CA PRO A 234 -0.09 3.12 -14.74
C PRO A 234 -0.56 2.40 -16.01
N VAL A 235 -1.71 2.80 -16.55
CA VAL A 235 -2.24 2.25 -17.80
C VAL A 235 -1.19 2.30 -18.90
N ARG A 236 -0.93 1.16 -19.53
CA ARG A 236 0.03 1.00 -20.64
C ARG A 236 1.46 1.46 -20.32
N SER A 237 1.86 1.36 -19.07
CA SER A 237 3.25 1.65 -18.68
C SER A 237 4.17 0.46 -18.86
N LEU A 238 3.63 -0.75 -18.84
CA LEU A 238 4.41 -1.97 -19.11
C LEU A 238 4.76 -2.03 -20.61
N PRO A 239 6.01 -2.34 -20.99
CA PRO A 239 6.39 -2.50 -22.37
C PRO A 239 5.58 -3.62 -23.01
N GLY A 240 5.03 -3.38 -24.19
CA GLY A 240 4.38 -4.43 -24.98
C GLY A 240 5.43 -5.35 -25.59
N ALA A 241 5.18 -6.67 -25.54
CA ALA A 241 5.99 -7.65 -26.27
C ALA A 241 5.77 -7.57 -27.78
N TRP A 242 4.79 -6.79 -28.22
CA TRP A 242 4.43 -6.58 -29.62
C TRP A 242 4.76 -5.17 -30.09
N SER A 243 5.30 -5.06 -31.29
CA SER A 243 5.61 -3.80 -31.94
C SER A 243 5.30 -3.85 -33.44
N VAL A 244 5.26 -2.69 -34.11
CA VAL A 244 5.17 -2.66 -35.58
C VAL A 244 6.40 -1.97 -36.13
N THR A 245 7.29 -2.77 -36.69
CA THR A 245 8.59 -2.33 -37.24
C THR A 245 8.82 -2.94 -38.62
N GLY A 246 9.54 -2.27 -39.50
CA GLY A 246 9.84 -2.78 -40.85
C GLY A 246 8.60 -3.06 -41.73
N GLY A 247 7.42 -2.57 -41.32
CA GLY A 247 6.15 -2.81 -42.01
C GLY A 247 5.55 -4.18 -41.70
N ALA A 248 5.80 -4.73 -40.54
CA ALA A 248 5.23 -5.94 -39.99
C ALA A 248 4.86 -5.74 -38.51
N LEU A 249 3.87 -6.48 -38.04
CA LEU A 249 3.68 -6.72 -36.62
C LEU A 249 4.73 -7.72 -36.16
N GLN A 250 5.59 -7.33 -35.25
CA GLN A 250 6.55 -8.17 -34.58
C GLN A 250 5.98 -8.60 -33.24
N ALA A 251 5.82 -9.89 -33.04
CA ALA A 251 5.39 -10.48 -31.78
C ALA A 251 6.57 -11.26 -31.20
N ALA A 252 7.01 -10.88 -30.01
CA ALA A 252 7.96 -11.63 -29.22
C ALA A 252 7.25 -12.20 -27.98
N GLY A 253 7.65 -13.39 -27.56
CA GLY A 253 7.05 -14.03 -26.41
C GLY A 253 7.55 -13.42 -25.12
N ASP A 254 6.64 -13.11 -24.21
CA ASP A 254 6.99 -12.86 -22.83
C ASP A 254 7.00 -14.17 -22.00
N PRO A 255 7.58 -14.17 -20.80
CA PRO A 255 7.62 -15.36 -19.94
C PRO A 255 6.26 -15.95 -19.57
N SER A 256 5.20 -15.14 -19.57
CA SER A 256 3.84 -15.58 -19.24
C SER A 256 3.15 -16.32 -20.38
N GLY A 257 3.71 -16.35 -21.57
CA GLY A 257 3.16 -17.08 -22.72
C GLY A 257 1.91 -16.46 -23.30
N MET A 258 1.85 -15.16 -23.41
CA MET A 258 0.64 -14.40 -23.77
C MET A 258 0.29 -14.50 -25.25
N ALA A 259 -1.03 -14.48 -25.51
CA ALA A 259 -1.61 -14.36 -26.84
C ALA A 259 -2.36 -13.05 -27.00
N GLY A 260 -2.12 -12.32 -28.08
CA GLY A 260 -2.93 -11.19 -28.47
C GLY A 260 -4.11 -11.63 -29.34
N LEU A 261 -5.33 -11.53 -28.83
CA LEU A 261 -6.54 -11.84 -29.55
C LEU A 261 -7.22 -10.56 -30.08
N LEU A 262 -7.79 -10.58 -31.30
CA LEU A 262 -8.59 -9.47 -31.79
C LEU A 262 -9.77 -9.20 -30.85
N THR A 263 -10.00 -7.94 -30.53
CA THR A 263 -11.15 -7.49 -29.74
C THR A 263 -12.47 -7.70 -30.47
N ALA A 264 -12.43 -7.75 -31.81
CA ALA A 264 -13.56 -8.10 -32.65
C ALA A 264 -13.65 -9.62 -32.83
N GLY A 265 -14.84 -10.17 -32.93
CA GLY A 265 -15.05 -11.51 -33.46
C GLY A 265 -15.28 -12.62 -32.44
N SER A 266 -15.56 -12.33 -31.18
CA SER A 266 -15.87 -13.34 -30.14
C SER A 266 -17.06 -14.25 -30.52
N SER A 267 -17.95 -13.80 -31.43
CA SER A 267 -19.10 -14.56 -31.91
C SER A 267 -18.92 -15.17 -33.32
N TRP A 268 -17.72 -15.09 -33.93
CA TRP A 268 -17.49 -15.69 -35.24
C TRP A 268 -17.51 -17.21 -35.17
N GLY A 269 -18.35 -17.84 -35.97
CA GLY A 269 -18.46 -19.32 -36.03
C GLY A 269 -17.60 -19.90 -37.15
N ASP A 270 -18.12 -19.87 -38.40
CA ASP A 270 -17.43 -20.42 -39.58
C ASP A 270 -16.75 -19.30 -40.37
N TYR A 271 -15.43 -19.41 -40.51
CA TYR A 271 -14.62 -18.41 -41.23
C TYR A 271 -13.31 -19.02 -41.73
N THR A 272 -12.62 -18.28 -42.57
CA THR A 272 -11.22 -18.54 -42.95
C THR A 272 -10.37 -17.35 -42.49
N VAL A 273 -9.34 -17.58 -41.73
CA VAL A 273 -8.27 -16.63 -41.45
C VAL A 273 -7.09 -16.89 -42.38
N SER A 274 -6.49 -15.80 -42.90
CA SER A 274 -5.27 -15.87 -43.69
C SER A 274 -4.34 -14.72 -43.26
N PHE A 275 -3.05 -15.01 -43.10
CA PHE A 275 -2.00 -14.05 -42.81
C PHE A 275 -0.66 -14.55 -43.36
N GLN A 276 0.35 -13.67 -43.37
CA GLN A 276 1.72 -14.08 -43.62
C GLN A 276 2.51 -14.03 -42.31
N THR A 277 3.40 -15.01 -42.12
CA THR A 277 4.34 -15.07 -40.99
C THR A 277 5.76 -15.32 -41.44
N ASP A 278 6.71 -14.76 -40.72
CA ASP A 278 8.15 -15.07 -40.81
C ASP A 278 8.61 -15.45 -39.41
N ILE A 279 9.08 -16.66 -39.21
CA ILE A 279 9.57 -17.12 -37.90
C ILE A 279 10.98 -16.55 -37.71
N VAL A 280 11.11 -15.62 -36.78
CA VAL A 280 12.40 -14.98 -36.44
C VAL A 280 13.19 -15.85 -35.46
N ALA A 281 12.49 -16.42 -34.47
CA ALA A 281 13.09 -17.34 -33.49
C ALA A 281 12.08 -18.46 -33.10
N ASN A 282 12.51 -19.68 -33.18
CA ASN A 282 11.88 -20.91 -32.74
C ASN A 282 10.50 -21.20 -33.33
N GLN A 283 9.44 -20.48 -33.04
CA GLN A 283 8.07 -20.83 -33.34
C GLN A 283 7.25 -19.62 -33.82
N SER A 284 6.07 -19.90 -34.42
CA SER A 284 5.03 -18.94 -34.70
C SER A 284 3.67 -19.55 -34.40
N GLY A 285 2.90 -18.94 -33.51
CA GLY A 285 1.61 -19.42 -33.02
C GLY A 285 0.43 -18.55 -33.41
N TRP A 286 -0.75 -19.17 -33.61
CA TRP A 286 -2.01 -18.43 -33.83
C TRP A 286 -3.22 -19.17 -33.26
N PHE A 287 -4.20 -18.39 -32.85
CA PHE A 287 -5.50 -18.87 -32.40
C PHE A 287 -6.57 -18.76 -33.45
N VAL A 288 -7.48 -19.72 -33.46
CA VAL A 288 -8.82 -19.60 -34.07
C VAL A 288 -9.89 -20.02 -33.07
N ARG A 289 -11.07 -19.40 -33.15
CA ARG A 289 -12.15 -19.55 -32.18
C ARG A 289 -11.67 -19.33 -30.74
N GLY A 290 -10.74 -18.38 -30.56
CA GLY A 290 -10.32 -17.93 -29.25
C GLY A 290 -11.44 -17.16 -28.55
N GLN A 291 -11.77 -17.56 -27.33
CA GLN A 291 -12.65 -16.80 -26.43
C GLN A 291 -11.82 -15.87 -25.54
N ASP A 292 -10.72 -16.42 -25.05
CA ASP A 292 -9.65 -15.75 -24.32
C ASP A 292 -8.32 -16.49 -24.55
N VAL A 293 -7.26 -16.15 -23.79
CA VAL A 293 -5.93 -16.74 -23.93
C VAL A 293 -5.88 -18.21 -23.47
N ASP A 294 -6.89 -18.67 -22.74
CA ASP A 294 -6.98 -20.00 -22.16
C ASP A 294 -7.99 -20.92 -22.88
N ASP A 295 -8.80 -20.37 -23.79
CA ASP A 295 -9.86 -21.08 -24.48
C ASP A 295 -9.87 -20.81 -26.00
N GLY A 296 -9.55 -21.82 -26.79
CA GLY A 296 -9.52 -21.75 -28.25
C GLY A 296 -8.73 -22.88 -28.90
N TYR A 297 -8.70 -22.90 -30.23
CA TYR A 297 -7.78 -23.78 -30.97
C TYR A 297 -6.48 -23.05 -31.25
N LEU A 298 -5.36 -23.61 -30.79
CA LEU A 298 -4.02 -23.09 -30.99
C LEU A 298 -3.24 -23.94 -31.98
N PHE A 299 -2.62 -23.28 -32.94
CA PHE A 299 -1.73 -23.89 -33.93
C PHE A 299 -0.35 -23.25 -33.80
N ILE A 300 0.70 -24.07 -33.88
CA ILE A 300 2.09 -23.61 -33.75
C ILE A 300 2.92 -24.21 -34.90
N LEU A 301 3.53 -23.33 -35.69
CA LEU A 301 4.60 -23.69 -36.62
C LEU A 301 5.92 -23.66 -35.86
N ASP A 302 6.60 -24.83 -35.84
CA ASP A 302 7.85 -25.01 -35.11
C ASP A 302 8.98 -25.24 -36.12
N ASP A 303 9.89 -24.29 -36.24
CA ASP A 303 11.14 -24.40 -37.02
C ASP A 303 12.35 -24.56 -36.11
N SER A 304 12.13 -24.92 -34.86
CA SER A 304 13.18 -24.88 -33.86
C SER A 304 14.35 -25.78 -34.24
N THR A 305 15.53 -25.18 -34.15
CA THR A 305 16.80 -25.90 -34.04
C THR A 305 17.11 -26.18 -32.56
N ASP A 306 16.12 -26.09 -31.72
CA ASP A 306 16.25 -26.16 -30.30
C ASP A 306 16.56 -27.59 -29.78
N ALA A 307 16.91 -27.65 -28.49
CA ALA A 307 17.27 -28.92 -27.81
C ALA A 307 16.10 -29.89 -27.62
N THR A 308 14.84 -29.49 -27.96
CA THR A 308 13.65 -30.34 -27.75
C THR A 308 13.39 -31.33 -28.91
N GLY A 309 14.01 -31.16 -30.08
CA GLY A 309 14.05 -32.13 -31.13
C GLY A 309 12.78 -32.34 -31.95
N THR A 310 11.81 -31.41 -31.90
CA THR A 310 10.53 -31.44 -32.65
C THR A 310 10.51 -30.53 -33.86
N ALA A 311 11.65 -30.13 -34.39
CA ALA A 311 11.80 -29.20 -35.50
C ALA A 311 10.98 -29.55 -36.74
N ASN A 312 10.53 -28.52 -37.47
CA ASN A 312 9.77 -28.61 -38.70
C ASN A 312 8.39 -29.31 -38.53
N THR A 313 7.60 -28.88 -37.59
CA THR A 313 6.25 -29.40 -37.39
C THR A 313 5.18 -28.31 -37.33
N LEU A 314 3.96 -28.68 -37.66
CA LEU A 314 2.73 -28.00 -37.23
C LEU A 314 2.20 -28.76 -36.02
N GLN A 315 2.13 -28.11 -34.88
CA GLN A 315 1.50 -28.64 -33.67
C GLN A 315 0.07 -28.06 -33.54
N GLU A 316 -0.87 -28.92 -33.14
CA GLU A 316 -2.29 -28.60 -33.09
C GLU A 316 -2.84 -28.89 -31.69
N PHE A 317 -3.43 -27.88 -31.05
CA PHE A 317 -3.95 -27.99 -29.71
C PHE A 317 -5.40 -27.48 -29.59
N ASN A 318 -6.15 -28.14 -28.73
CA ASN A 318 -7.30 -27.58 -28.07
C ASN A 318 -6.82 -27.03 -26.73
N LYS A 319 -6.89 -25.72 -26.55
CA LYS A 319 -6.67 -25.08 -25.25
C LYS A 319 -8.04 -24.85 -24.64
N HIS A 320 -8.29 -25.45 -23.47
CA HIS A 320 -9.56 -25.32 -22.76
C HIS A 320 -9.30 -25.22 -21.26
N GLY A 321 -9.72 -24.11 -20.66
CA GLY A 321 -9.44 -23.83 -19.29
C GLY A 321 -7.93 -23.80 -18.95
N GLY A 322 -7.12 -23.21 -19.83
CA GLY A 322 -5.66 -23.16 -19.71
C GLY A 322 -4.93 -24.48 -20.05
N ALA A 323 -5.62 -25.62 -20.03
CA ALA A 323 -5.02 -26.91 -20.30
C ALA A 323 -4.82 -27.14 -21.82
N TYR A 324 -3.63 -27.59 -22.19
CA TYR A 324 -3.29 -27.96 -23.59
C TYR A 324 -3.61 -29.45 -23.85
N THR A 325 -4.56 -29.71 -24.74
CA THR A 325 -4.82 -31.05 -25.25
C THR A 325 -4.33 -31.16 -26.69
N SER A 326 -3.32 -31.98 -26.97
CA SER A 326 -2.82 -32.17 -28.33
C SER A 326 -3.90 -32.82 -29.20
N LEU A 327 -4.20 -32.20 -30.36
CA LEU A 327 -5.06 -32.73 -31.39
C LEU A 327 -4.27 -33.43 -32.51
N GLY A 328 -2.97 -33.10 -32.67
CA GLY A 328 -2.09 -33.66 -33.64
C GLY A 328 -0.77 -32.93 -33.77
N THR A 329 0.14 -33.60 -34.51
CA THR A 329 1.39 -32.99 -34.98
C THR A 329 1.67 -33.46 -36.41
N VAL A 330 1.93 -32.50 -37.30
CA VAL A 330 2.20 -32.77 -38.71
C VAL A 330 3.60 -32.34 -39.07
N THR A 331 4.40 -33.19 -39.64
CA THR A 331 5.74 -32.83 -40.15
C THR A 331 5.59 -31.94 -41.38
N LEU A 332 6.28 -30.80 -41.37
CA LEU A 332 6.29 -29.85 -42.50
C LEU A 332 7.04 -30.41 -43.69
N PRO A 333 6.63 -30.07 -44.92
CA PRO A 333 7.29 -30.57 -46.14
C PRO A 333 8.71 -30.01 -46.36
N SER A 334 9.04 -28.90 -45.69
CA SER A 334 10.37 -28.23 -45.72
C SER A 334 10.52 -27.35 -44.48
N ALA A 335 11.75 -27.03 -44.12
CA ALA A 335 12.08 -26.05 -43.10
C ALA A 335 11.54 -24.64 -43.47
N LEU A 336 11.31 -23.81 -42.45
CA LEU A 336 10.82 -22.47 -42.58
C LEU A 336 11.91 -21.45 -42.09
N PRO A 337 12.95 -21.23 -42.89
CA PRO A 337 14.13 -20.48 -42.43
C PRO A 337 13.73 -19.00 -42.15
N ALA A 338 14.30 -18.41 -41.10
CA ALA A 338 14.14 -17.03 -40.75
C ALA A 338 14.41 -16.06 -41.92
N GLY A 339 13.67 -14.98 -42.01
CA GLY A 339 13.66 -14.05 -43.13
C GLY A 339 12.84 -14.51 -44.33
N THR A 340 12.07 -15.60 -44.21
CA THR A 340 11.22 -16.14 -45.29
C THR A 340 9.75 -16.09 -44.92
N TRP A 341 9.01 -15.29 -45.68
CA TRP A 341 7.59 -15.08 -45.48
C TRP A 341 6.77 -16.26 -46.03
N HIS A 342 5.93 -16.86 -45.17
CA HIS A 342 5.01 -17.92 -45.52
C HIS A 342 3.56 -17.47 -45.37
N THR A 343 2.65 -17.97 -46.21
CA THR A 343 1.20 -17.69 -46.11
C THR A 343 0.51 -18.81 -45.38
N VAL A 344 -0.06 -18.49 -44.20
CA VAL A 344 -0.89 -19.41 -43.43
C VAL A 344 -2.36 -19.16 -43.74
N GLY A 345 -3.13 -20.24 -43.90
CA GLY A 345 -4.58 -20.22 -43.99
C GLY A 345 -5.18 -21.22 -43.03
N THR A 346 -6.16 -20.81 -42.21
CA THR A 346 -6.92 -21.76 -41.37
C THR A 346 -8.40 -21.55 -41.59
N THR A 347 -9.08 -22.59 -42.04
CA THR A 347 -10.55 -22.58 -42.25
C THR A 347 -11.21 -23.37 -41.13
N VAL A 348 -12.18 -22.72 -40.44
CA VAL A 348 -13.07 -23.39 -39.50
C VAL A 348 -14.47 -23.47 -40.08
N SER A 349 -15.04 -24.68 -40.13
CA SER A 349 -16.38 -24.94 -40.69
C SER A 349 -17.09 -26.05 -39.93
N GLY A 350 -18.12 -25.70 -39.16
CA GLY A 350 -18.71 -26.58 -38.16
C GLY A 350 -17.63 -27.09 -37.16
N SER A 351 -17.45 -28.39 -37.07
CA SER A 351 -16.43 -29.03 -36.23
C SER A 351 -15.11 -29.29 -36.97
N THR A 352 -14.98 -28.89 -38.24
CA THR A 352 -13.78 -29.21 -39.06
C THR A 352 -12.87 -27.97 -39.11
N LEU A 353 -11.59 -28.20 -38.80
CA LEU A 353 -10.52 -27.22 -38.92
C LEU A 353 -9.53 -27.70 -40.00
N THR A 354 -9.19 -26.84 -40.94
CA THR A 354 -8.23 -27.15 -42.01
C THR A 354 -7.16 -26.09 -42.06
N VAL A 355 -5.88 -26.50 -41.92
CA VAL A 355 -4.71 -25.64 -42.01
C VAL A 355 -4.03 -25.80 -43.35
N SER A 356 -3.60 -24.71 -43.95
CA SER A 356 -2.80 -24.67 -45.18
C SER A 356 -1.58 -23.77 -45.01
N LEU A 357 -0.49 -24.14 -45.67
CA LEU A 357 0.76 -23.35 -45.75
C LEU A 357 1.10 -23.14 -47.23
N ASP A 358 1.33 -21.91 -47.65
CA ASP A 358 1.60 -21.49 -49.02
C ASP A 358 0.58 -22.04 -50.02
N GLY A 359 -0.69 -22.02 -49.62
CA GLY A 359 -1.83 -22.51 -50.40
C GLY A 359 -1.94 -24.05 -50.51
N LYS A 360 -1.10 -24.80 -49.82
CA LYS A 360 -1.15 -26.28 -49.79
C LYS A 360 -1.77 -26.76 -48.47
N PRO A 361 -2.75 -27.65 -48.48
CA PRO A 361 -3.29 -28.21 -47.24
C PRO A 361 -2.21 -28.97 -46.49
N LEU A 362 -2.10 -28.71 -45.17
CA LEU A 362 -1.21 -29.41 -44.24
C LEU A 362 -1.97 -30.40 -43.38
N SER A 363 -3.09 -29.96 -42.82
CA SER A 363 -3.86 -30.75 -41.87
C SER A 363 -5.36 -30.51 -42.04
N THR A 364 -6.12 -31.51 -41.62
CA THR A 364 -7.57 -31.40 -41.41
C THR A 364 -7.92 -32.23 -40.19
N LEU A 365 -8.49 -31.59 -39.18
CA LEU A 365 -8.90 -32.23 -37.95
C LEU A 365 -10.38 -31.92 -37.61
N THR A 366 -10.94 -32.66 -36.68
CA THR A 366 -12.29 -32.47 -36.22
C THR A 366 -12.32 -32.39 -34.71
N ASP A 367 -12.86 -31.28 -34.17
CA ASP A 367 -13.10 -31.07 -32.74
C ASP A 367 -14.34 -30.21 -32.55
N THR A 368 -15.04 -30.34 -31.44
CA THR A 368 -16.33 -29.66 -31.18
C THR A 368 -16.29 -28.77 -29.94
N THR A 369 -15.15 -28.61 -29.29
CA THR A 369 -15.01 -27.89 -28.01
C THR A 369 -15.38 -26.42 -28.17
N HIS A 370 -14.78 -25.76 -29.17
CA HIS A 370 -15.02 -24.31 -29.39
C HIS A 370 -15.86 -24.08 -30.63
N ALA A 371 -17.08 -23.56 -30.45
CA ALA A 371 -18.03 -23.32 -31.55
C ALA A 371 -17.85 -21.94 -32.21
N THR A 372 -17.44 -20.95 -31.45
CA THR A 372 -17.25 -19.56 -31.88
C THR A 372 -15.99 -18.97 -31.23
N GLY A 373 -15.54 -17.84 -31.73
CA GLY A 373 -14.41 -17.10 -31.16
C GLY A 373 -13.60 -16.37 -32.22
N THR A 374 -12.74 -15.50 -31.76
CA THR A 374 -11.89 -14.62 -32.56
C THR A 374 -10.59 -15.30 -33.01
N VAL A 375 -9.72 -14.54 -33.64
CA VAL A 375 -8.37 -14.95 -34.05
C VAL A 375 -7.33 -14.10 -33.32
N GLY A 376 -6.11 -14.64 -33.24
CA GLY A 376 -4.99 -13.90 -32.64
C GLY A 376 -3.66 -14.58 -32.86
N PHE A 377 -2.61 -13.99 -32.36
CA PHE A 377 -1.25 -14.54 -32.41
C PHE A 377 -0.74 -14.86 -31.00
N ARG A 378 0.18 -15.79 -30.90
CA ARG A 378 0.77 -16.25 -29.65
C ARG A 378 2.23 -16.57 -29.85
N GLU A 379 3.06 -15.99 -29.04
CA GLU A 379 4.46 -16.35 -28.89
C GLU A 379 4.76 -16.65 -27.42
N PHE A 380 5.65 -17.56 -27.12
CA PHE A 380 6.09 -17.93 -25.78
C PHE A 380 7.53 -17.48 -25.53
N ALA A 381 8.01 -17.53 -24.30
CA ALA A 381 9.37 -17.11 -23.96
C ALA A 381 10.43 -17.70 -24.91
N GLY A 382 11.20 -16.83 -25.55
CA GLY A 382 12.20 -17.19 -26.53
C GLY A 382 11.69 -17.42 -27.96
N GLU A 383 10.40 -17.27 -28.19
CA GLU A 383 9.79 -17.30 -29.53
C GLU A 383 9.66 -15.88 -30.09
N GLU A 384 9.81 -15.71 -31.40
CA GLU A 384 9.61 -14.42 -32.08
C GLU A 384 9.15 -14.68 -33.51
N ALA A 385 8.07 -14.03 -33.92
CA ALA A 385 7.59 -14.08 -35.30
C ALA A 385 7.07 -12.72 -35.78
N ASP A 386 7.21 -12.47 -37.07
CA ASP A 386 6.66 -11.33 -37.77
C ASP A 386 5.36 -11.71 -38.49
N PHE A 387 4.37 -10.82 -38.49
CA PHE A 387 3.08 -11.02 -39.13
C PHE A 387 2.69 -9.88 -40.07
N LYS A 388 2.05 -10.22 -41.19
CA LYS A 388 1.50 -9.29 -42.20
C LYS A 388 0.15 -9.77 -42.77
N ASN A 389 -0.61 -8.82 -43.30
CA ASN A 389 -1.75 -9.07 -44.18
C ASN A 389 -2.81 -9.99 -43.56
N LEU A 390 -3.19 -9.74 -42.32
CA LEU A 390 -4.24 -10.49 -41.63
C LEU A 390 -5.60 -10.24 -42.31
N THR A 391 -6.30 -11.29 -42.70
CA THR A 391 -7.66 -11.23 -43.23
C THR A 391 -8.50 -12.34 -42.67
N VAL A 392 -9.70 -12.02 -42.19
CA VAL A 392 -10.71 -12.98 -41.75
C VAL A 392 -11.92 -12.86 -42.65
N THR A 393 -12.28 -13.97 -43.27
CA THR A 393 -13.42 -14.03 -44.27
C THR A 393 -14.46 -15.03 -43.76
N GLY A 394 -15.68 -14.58 -43.57
CA GLY A 394 -16.79 -15.44 -43.17
C GLY A 394 -17.20 -16.42 -44.26
N SER A 395 -17.95 -17.46 -43.90
CA SER A 395 -18.42 -18.52 -44.83
C SER A 395 -19.24 -17.99 -46.03
N SER A 396 -19.83 -16.80 -45.92
CA SER A 396 -20.51 -16.12 -47.04
C SER A 396 -19.56 -15.42 -48.03
N GLY A 397 -18.25 -15.40 -47.77
CA GLY A 397 -17.26 -14.62 -48.51
C GLY A 397 -17.14 -13.15 -48.08
N ALA A 398 -17.87 -12.71 -47.07
CA ALA A 398 -17.76 -11.37 -46.54
C ALA A 398 -16.47 -11.21 -45.70
N THR A 399 -15.75 -10.12 -45.88
CA THR A 399 -14.60 -9.77 -45.02
C THR A 399 -15.13 -9.37 -43.64
N LEU A 400 -14.72 -10.10 -42.62
CA LEU A 400 -15.05 -9.85 -41.21
C LEU A 400 -14.02 -8.92 -40.57
N PHE A 401 -12.74 -9.09 -40.93
CA PHE A 401 -11.62 -8.25 -40.52
C PHE A 401 -10.52 -8.26 -41.59
N SER A 402 -9.82 -7.16 -41.76
CA SER A 402 -8.66 -7.11 -42.68
C SER A 402 -7.74 -5.94 -42.27
N ASP A 403 -6.48 -6.23 -41.99
CA ASP A 403 -5.43 -5.25 -41.72
C ASP A 403 -4.10 -5.71 -42.31
N PRO A 404 -3.29 -4.82 -42.93
CA PRO A 404 -1.98 -5.17 -43.44
C PRO A 404 -0.94 -5.41 -42.33
N LEU A 405 -1.22 -5.10 -41.06
CA LEU A 405 -0.35 -5.21 -39.88
C LEU A 405 0.95 -4.39 -40.04
N ASN A 406 0.88 -3.22 -40.64
CA ASN A 406 2.05 -2.38 -40.98
C ASN A 406 2.05 -1.00 -40.30
N SER A 407 1.14 -0.79 -39.36
CA SER A 407 0.98 0.45 -38.59
C SER A 407 0.73 0.11 -37.15
N SER A 408 1.38 0.80 -36.23
CA SER A 408 1.18 0.63 -34.77
C SER A 408 -0.26 0.85 -34.30
N ALA A 409 -1.10 1.50 -35.11
CA ALA A 409 -2.52 1.63 -34.82
C ALA A 409 -3.22 0.27 -34.68
N VAL A 410 -2.71 -0.80 -35.32
CA VAL A 410 -3.32 -2.15 -35.23
C VAL A 410 -3.18 -2.76 -33.84
N LEU A 411 -2.21 -2.33 -33.04
CA LEU A 411 -2.04 -2.85 -31.67
C LEU A 411 -3.29 -2.61 -30.79
N SER A 412 -4.08 -1.57 -31.08
CA SER A 412 -5.34 -1.31 -30.38
C SER A 412 -6.49 -2.23 -30.79
N GLU A 413 -6.34 -2.99 -31.86
CA GLU A 413 -7.32 -3.98 -32.30
C GLU A 413 -7.17 -5.32 -31.56
N PHE A 414 -6.07 -5.53 -30.87
CA PHE A 414 -5.82 -6.71 -30.07
C PHE A 414 -6.06 -6.45 -28.58
N ALA A 415 -6.67 -7.41 -27.91
CA ALA A 415 -6.98 -7.31 -26.49
C ALA A 415 -5.71 -7.26 -25.63
N VAL A 416 -4.64 -7.93 -26.01
CA VAL A 416 -3.38 -7.92 -25.27
C VAL A 416 -2.21 -7.83 -26.23
N PRO A 417 -1.64 -6.67 -26.42
CA PRO A 417 -0.35 -6.54 -27.09
C PRO A 417 0.83 -6.59 -26.09
N GLY A 418 0.69 -7.33 -24.97
CA GLY A 418 1.74 -7.43 -23.93
C GLY A 418 1.87 -6.23 -23.00
N THR A 419 0.89 -5.30 -22.98
CA THR A 419 0.87 -4.16 -22.06
C THR A 419 -0.39 -4.18 -21.20
N ASN A 420 -0.33 -3.62 -19.98
CA ASN A 420 -1.49 -3.53 -19.09
C ASN A 420 -2.55 -2.54 -19.62
N GLN A 421 -3.78 -2.98 -19.71
CA GLN A 421 -4.89 -2.15 -20.19
C GLN A 421 -5.55 -1.31 -19.10
N TYR A 422 -5.36 -1.70 -17.85
CA TYR A 422 -5.86 -1.02 -16.65
C TYR A 422 -4.68 -0.59 -15.80
N ALA A 423 -4.85 0.51 -15.09
CA ALA A 423 -3.99 0.81 -13.97
C ALA A 423 -4.19 -0.28 -12.93
N SER A 424 -3.11 -0.81 -12.36
CA SER A 424 -3.17 -1.92 -11.41
C SER A 424 -2.09 -1.78 -10.37
N ILE A 425 -2.34 -2.32 -9.17
CA ILE A 425 -1.31 -2.52 -8.15
C ILE A 425 -0.95 -4.00 -8.13
N LEU A 426 0.32 -4.31 -7.95
CA LEU A 426 0.89 -5.64 -8.01
C LEU A 426 1.39 -6.03 -6.62
N ASP A 427 1.47 -7.33 -6.35
CA ASP A 427 1.98 -7.86 -5.08
C ASP A 427 3.39 -7.38 -4.73
N GLY A 428 4.24 -7.22 -5.73
CA GLY A 428 5.62 -6.84 -5.50
C GLY A 428 6.35 -6.37 -6.75
N ALA A 429 7.45 -5.63 -6.54
CA ALA A 429 8.21 -5.01 -7.61
C ALA A 429 9.04 -6.02 -8.42
N LYS A 430 9.68 -7.01 -7.77
CA LYS A 430 10.60 -7.95 -8.41
C LYS A 430 9.90 -9.15 -9.05
N ARG A 431 9.06 -9.81 -8.26
CA ARG A 431 8.28 -11.00 -8.60
C ARG A 431 6.99 -11.00 -7.75
N ASP A 432 6.03 -11.73 -7.91
CA ASP A 432 5.43 -12.41 -9.04
C ASP A 432 4.97 -11.41 -10.11
N ARG A 433 4.82 -10.14 -9.73
CA ARG A 433 4.33 -9.01 -10.53
C ARG A 433 2.92 -9.26 -11.04
N ALA A 434 2.10 -9.81 -10.19
CA ALA A 434 0.69 -10.10 -10.42
C ALA A 434 -0.22 -9.29 -9.49
N ILE A 435 -1.46 -9.16 -9.86
CA ILE A 435 -2.51 -8.67 -8.97
C ILE A 435 -2.92 -9.81 -8.07
N TRP A 436 -2.67 -9.72 -6.76
CA TRP A 436 -3.06 -10.73 -5.79
C TRP A 436 -4.15 -10.21 -4.85
N SER A 437 -5.21 -11.00 -4.64
CA SER A 437 -6.36 -10.57 -3.82
C SER A 437 -6.02 -10.43 -2.34
N GLY A 438 -5.09 -11.24 -1.81
CA GLY A 438 -4.61 -11.14 -0.43
C GLY A 438 -3.86 -9.83 -0.18
N ASP A 439 -2.96 -9.47 -1.10
CA ASP A 439 -2.20 -8.21 -1.07
C ASP A 439 -3.14 -7.00 -1.14
N MET A 440 -4.14 -7.06 -2.02
CA MET A 440 -5.16 -6.03 -2.16
C MET A 440 -5.87 -5.69 -0.83
N ALA A 441 -6.05 -6.65 0.07
CA ALA A 441 -6.69 -6.40 1.37
C ALA A 441 -5.84 -5.50 2.29
N VAL A 442 -4.52 -5.43 2.07
CA VAL A 442 -3.59 -4.52 2.76
C VAL A 442 -3.37 -3.25 1.97
N GLU A 443 -3.19 -3.36 0.66
CA GLU A 443 -2.88 -2.23 -0.24
C GLU A 443 -4.04 -1.24 -0.37
N ILE A 444 -5.29 -1.70 -0.34
CA ILE A 444 -6.44 -0.81 -0.52
C ILE A 444 -6.50 0.28 0.54
N PRO A 445 -6.54 -0.01 1.85
CA PRO A 445 -6.50 1.05 2.85
C PRO A 445 -5.19 1.86 2.79
N SER A 446 -4.06 1.22 2.50
CA SER A 446 -2.76 1.85 2.40
C SER A 446 -2.73 2.95 1.32
N VAL A 447 -3.17 2.63 0.10
CA VAL A 447 -3.25 3.58 -1.02
C VAL A 447 -4.25 4.70 -0.73
N PHE A 448 -5.41 4.40 -0.13
CA PHE A 448 -6.38 5.44 0.21
C PHE A 448 -5.90 6.40 1.30
N TYR A 449 -5.05 5.95 2.23
CA TYR A 449 -4.45 6.83 3.23
C TYR A 449 -3.25 7.62 2.72
N SER A 450 -2.67 7.26 1.57
CA SER A 450 -1.45 7.87 1.02
C SER A 450 -1.71 8.61 -0.29
N THR A 451 -1.59 7.94 -1.42
CA THR A 451 -1.73 8.54 -2.76
C THR A 451 -3.17 8.85 -3.14
N ASP A 452 -4.16 8.19 -2.54
CA ASP A 452 -5.60 8.21 -2.90
C ASP A 452 -5.86 7.83 -4.37
N ASN A 453 -4.99 6.98 -4.94
CA ASN A 453 -5.07 6.65 -6.36
C ASN A 453 -5.98 5.46 -6.63
N ALA A 454 -7.28 5.66 -6.41
CA ALA A 454 -8.32 4.63 -6.54
C ALA A 454 -8.34 3.90 -7.90
N ALA A 455 -7.71 4.47 -8.95
CA ALA A 455 -7.70 3.86 -10.27
C ALA A 455 -6.93 2.54 -10.31
N TYR A 456 -5.81 2.43 -9.57
CA TYR A 456 -5.02 1.20 -9.47
C TYR A 456 -5.81 0.10 -8.78
N LEU A 457 -6.47 0.44 -7.68
CA LEU A 457 -7.27 -0.48 -6.87
C LEU A 457 -8.48 -0.99 -7.63
N LYS A 458 -9.21 -0.08 -8.29
CA LYS A 458 -10.39 -0.44 -9.09
C LYS A 458 -10.03 -1.32 -10.28
N GLY A 459 -8.93 -1.00 -10.98
CA GLY A 459 -8.46 -1.79 -12.10
C GLY A 459 -8.06 -3.20 -11.68
N ALA A 460 -7.34 -3.34 -10.57
CA ALA A 460 -6.94 -4.61 -10.00
C ALA A 460 -8.16 -5.47 -9.59
N LEU A 461 -9.10 -4.92 -8.83
CA LEU A 461 -10.35 -5.62 -8.45
C LEU A 461 -11.17 -6.04 -9.68
N GLN A 462 -11.24 -5.18 -10.70
CA GLN A 462 -11.96 -5.49 -11.94
C GLN A 462 -11.29 -6.65 -12.69
N MET A 463 -9.96 -6.71 -12.71
CA MET A 463 -9.21 -7.81 -13.29
C MET A 463 -9.50 -9.12 -12.55
N LEU A 464 -9.37 -9.16 -11.23
CA LEU A 464 -9.69 -10.34 -10.42
C LEU A 464 -11.13 -10.84 -10.65
N ALA A 465 -12.11 -9.94 -10.59
CA ALA A 465 -13.52 -10.28 -10.83
C ALA A 465 -13.77 -10.89 -12.21
N SER A 466 -13.05 -10.41 -13.24
CA SER A 466 -13.24 -10.88 -14.62
C SER A 466 -12.79 -12.33 -14.84
N TYR A 467 -11.99 -12.88 -13.91
CA TYR A 467 -11.53 -14.27 -13.93
C TYR A 467 -12.28 -15.19 -12.94
N ALA A 468 -13.43 -14.75 -12.40
CA ALA A 468 -14.28 -15.61 -11.56
C ALA A 468 -14.79 -16.83 -12.35
N ARG A 469 -14.73 -18.02 -11.72
CA ARG A 469 -15.08 -19.32 -12.33
C ARG A 469 -16.57 -19.61 -12.30
N THR A 470 -16.95 -20.64 -13.08
CA THR A 470 -18.34 -21.13 -13.12
C THR A 470 -18.83 -21.75 -11.81
N ASP A 471 -17.93 -22.22 -10.96
CA ASP A 471 -18.26 -22.70 -9.61
C ASP A 471 -18.49 -21.55 -8.61
N GLY A 472 -18.12 -20.36 -8.97
CA GLY A 472 -18.30 -19.12 -8.20
C GLY A 472 -17.04 -18.60 -7.55
N SER A 473 -15.95 -19.38 -7.48
CA SER A 473 -14.69 -18.93 -6.90
C SER A 473 -14.09 -17.77 -7.69
N THR A 474 -13.54 -16.78 -7.02
CA THR A 474 -12.81 -15.66 -7.65
C THR A 474 -11.33 -16.00 -7.76
N ALA A 475 -10.67 -15.42 -8.77
CA ALA A 475 -9.23 -15.57 -8.91
C ALA A 475 -8.49 -14.90 -7.75
N GLY A 476 -7.53 -15.63 -7.19
CA GLY A 476 -6.59 -15.07 -6.21
C GLY A 476 -5.48 -14.25 -6.86
N ASP A 477 -5.15 -14.55 -8.13
CA ASP A 477 -4.14 -13.83 -8.90
C ASP A 477 -4.57 -13.55 -10.34
N VAL A 478 -4.09 -12.44 -10.93
CA VAL A 478 -4.17 -12.16 -12.37
C VAL A 478 -2.96 -11.33 -12.82
N PRO A 479 -2.24 -11.73 -13.88
CA PRO A 479 -1.22 -10.87 -14.48
C PRO A 479 -1.81 -9.58 -15.06
N PRO A 480 -1.17 -8.43 -14.85
CA PRO A 480 -1.72 -7.12 -15.25
C PRO A 480 -1.84 -6.91 -16.77
N GLN A 481 -1.05 -7.64 -17.59
CA GLN A 481 -1.11 -7.57 -19.04
C GLN A 481 -2.24 -8.41 -19.65
N TYR A 482 -2.88 -9.27 -18.84
CA TYR A 482 -3.95 -10.11 -19.36
C TYR A 482 -5.16 -9.25 -19.79
N PRO A 483 -5.95 -9.71 -20.78
CA PRO A 483 -7.23 -9.06 -21.09
C PRO A 483 -8.18 -9.27 -19.93
N LEU A 484 -9.25 -8.47 -19.87
CA LEU A 484 -10.38 -8.83 -19.02
C LEU A 484 -10.87 -10.22 -19.41
N GLY A 485 -10.95 -11.11 -18.44
CA GLY A 485 -11.54 -12.42 -18.59
C GLY A 485 -13.01 -12.34 -18.96
N THR A 486 -13.54 -13.43 -19.50
CA THR A 486 -14.98 -13.57 -19.74
C THR A 486 -15.57 -14.38 -18.58
N SER A 487 -15.88 -13.75 -17.48
CA SER A 487 -16.52 -14.42 -16.34
C SER A 487 -17.93 -14.90 -16.72
N PRO A 488 -18.33 -16.14 -16.34
CA PRO A 488 -17.55 -17.10 -15.56
C PRO A 488 -16.59 -17.93 -16.43
N GLN A 489 -15.38 -18.14 -15.89
CA GLN A 489 -14.34 -18.96 -16.48
C GLN A 489 -14.60 -20.46 -16.24
N THR A 490 -14.07 -21.32 -17.11
CA THR A 490 -14.15 -22.79 -16.94
C THR A 490 -12.80 -23.41 -16.54
N GLY A 491 -11.76 -22.58 -16.48
CA GLY A 491 -10.39 -23.03 -16.33
C GLY A 491 -9.84 -22.96 -14.91
N SER A 492 -8.61 -23.44 -14.77
CA SER A 492 -7.83 -23.44 -13.54
C SER A 492 -6.45 -22.81 -13.74
N SER A 493 -6.32 -21.92 -14.72
CA SER A 493 -5.04 -21.27 -15.06
C SER A 493 -4.65 -20.18 -14.04
N ARG A 494 -5.58 -19.77 -13.18
CA ARG A 494 -5.33 -18.83 -12.09
C ARG A 494 -5.34 -19.56 -10.76
N PHE A 495 -4.80 -18.91 -9.73
CA PHE A 495 -4.84 -19.43 -8.37
C PHE A 495 -6.24 -19.27 -7.77
N TYR A 496 -6.79 -20.31 -7.18
CA TYR A 496 -8.10 -20.31 -6.51
C TYR A 496 -7.98 -21.09 -5.21
N SER A 497 -8.30 -20.46 -4.09
CA SER A 497 -8.29 -21.10 -2.77
C SER A 497 -9.33 -20.51 -1.86
N ALA A 498 -9.60 -21.15 -0.73
CA ALA A 498 -10.66 -20.74 0.20
C ALA A 498 -10.38 -19.39 0.85
N ASP A 499 -9.12 -19.01 1.02
CA ASP A 499 -8.72 -17.71 1.60
C ASP A 499 -8.59 -16.61 0.54
N TYR A 500 -7.81 -16.83 -0.54
CA TYR A 500 -7.59 -15.81 -1.57
C TYR A 500 -8.86 -15.41 -2.30
N SER A 501 -9.78 -16.36 -2.54
CA SER A 501 -11.09 -16.03 -3.07
C SER A 501 -11.91 -15.17 -2.10
N ALA A 502 -11.82 -15.42 -0.79
CA ALA A 502 -12.47 -14.60 0.23
C ALA A 502 -11.88 -13.17 0.31
N TYR A 503 -10.58 -13.01 0.13
CA TYR A 503 -9.93 -11.69 0.14
C TYR A 503 -10.45 -10.74 -0.96
N PHE A 504 -10.91 -11.27 -2.10
CA PHE A 504 -11.60 -10.43 -3.10
C PHE A 504 -12.81 -9.69 -2.51
N VAL A 505 -13.61 -10.36 -1.68
CA VAL A 505 -14.80 -9.74 -1.05
C VAL A 505 -14.38 -8.67 -0.05
N LEU A 506 -13.33 -8.93 0.75
CA LEU A 506 -12.79 -7.98 1.70
C LEU A 506 -12.26 -6.74 0.97
N GLY A 507 -11.44 -6.95 -0.08
CA GLY A 507 -10.91 -5.86 -0.89
C GLY A 507 -12.00 -5.01 -1.55
N LEU A 508 -13.06 -5.62 -2.08
CA LEU A 508 -14.19 -4.88 -2.64
C LEU A 508 -14.93 -4.06 -1.58
N ALA A 509 -15.04 -4.58 -0.35
CA ALA A 509 -15.67 -3.87 0.76
C ALA A 509 -14.82 -2.70 1.25
N ASP A 510 -13.51 -2.89 1.39
CA ASP A 510 -12.60 -1.83 1.77
C ASP A 510 -12.56 -0.73 0.69
N TYR A 511 -12.47 -1.10 -0.59
CA TYR A 511 -12.60 -0.13 -1.68
C TYR A 511 -13.90 0.69 -1.57
N TYR A 512 -15.03 0.04 -1.31
CA TYR A 512 -16.31 0.73 -1.11
C TYR A 512 -16.32 1.59 0.13
N GLN A 513 -15.76 1.11 1.24
CA GLN A 513 -15.73 1.83 2.52
C GLN A 513 -14.98 3.17 2.38
N PHE A 514 -13.88 3.19 1.64
CA PHE A 514 -13.11 4.41 1.40
C PHE A 514 -13.69 5.29 0.28
N SER A 515 -14.07 4.71 -0.86
CA SER A 515 -14.50 5.45 -2.05
C SER A 515 -15.99 5.86 -2.07
N GLY A 516 -16.87 5.04 -1.48
CA GLY A 516 -18.31 5.17 -1.63
C GLY A 516 -18.85 4.82 -3.03
N ASP A 517 -18.06 4.16 -3.89
CA ASP A 517 -18.42 3.84 -5.28
C ASP A 517 -19.48 2.73 -5.38
N THR A 518 -20.72 3.08 -5.06
CA THR A 518 -21.87 2.18 -5.18
C THR A 518 -22.06 1.63 -6.60
N ALA A 519 -21.68 2.37 -7.64
CA ALA A 519 -21.84 1.90 -9.01
C ALA A 519 -20.91 0.71 -9.30
N PHE A 520 -19.69 0.73 -8.81
CA PHE A 520 -18.77 -0.39 -8.92
C PHE A 520 -19.24 -1.60 -8.11
N VAL A 521 -19.72 -1.39 -6.89
CA VAL A 521 -20.35 -2.47 -6.08
C VAL A 521 -21.50 -3.12 -6.85
N GLN A 522 -22.37 -2.33 -7.50
CA GLN A 522 -23.48 -2.87 -8.32
C GLN A 522 -22.97 -3.66 -9.53
N GLN A 523 -21.87 -3.26 -10.13
CA GLN A 523 -21.24 -3.97 -11.24
C GLN A 523 -20.73 -5.35 -10.80
N GLU A 524 -20.01 -5.43 -9.68
CA GLU A 524 -19.36 -6.65 -9.20
C GLU A 524 -20.28 -7.53 -8.30
N LEU A 525 -21.50 -7.07 -7.99
CA LEU A 525 -22.44 -7.82 -7.14
C LEU A 525 -22.70 -9.26 -7.62
N PRO A 526 -22.81 -9.59 -8.92
CA PRO A 526 -22.96 -10.98 -9.35
C PRO A 526 -21.77 -11.88 -8.98
N VAL A 527 -20.54 -11.38 -9.10
CA VAL A 527 -19.30 -12.07 -8.73
C VAL A 527 -19.25 -12.27 -7.22
N LEU A 528 -19.50 -11.21 -6.45
CA LEU A 528 -19.61 -11.28 -5.00
C LEU A 528 -20.57 -12.37 -4.52
N LYS A 529 -21.77 -12.45 -5.10
CA LYS A 529 -22.78 -13.45 -4.72
C LYS A 529 -22.35 -14.88 -5.06
N ALA A 530 -21.69 -15.05 -6.20
CA ALA A 530 -21.17 -16.34 -6.63
C ALA A 530 -20.07 -16.82 -5.67
N GLU A 531 -19.17 -15.92 -5.29
CA GLU A 531 -18.09 -16.19 -4.35
C GLU A 531 -18.61 -16.63 -2.98
N LEU A 532 -19.54 -15.86 -2.39
CA LEU A 532 -20.15 -16.22 -1.11
C LEU A 532 -20.92 -17.54 -1.16
N ALA A 533 -21.51 -17.88 -2.32
CA ALA A 533 -22.18 -19.15 -2.52
C ALA A 533 -21.19 -20.30 -2.68
N TRP A 534 -20.05 -20.08 -3.33
CA TRP A 534 -18.97 -21.07 -3.43
C TRP A 534 -18.40 -21.42 -2.05
N ASN A 535 -18.06 -20.41 -1.22
CA ASN A 535 -17.63 -20.64 0.16
C ASN A 535 -18.68 -21.37 1.00
N ALA A 536 -19.98 -21.04 0.82
CA ALA A 536 -21.07 -21.79 1.46
C ALA A 536 -21.09 -23.26 1.05
N GLY A 537 -20.63 -23.58 -0.16
CA GLY A 537 -20.49 -24.95 -0.67
C GLY A 537 -19.37 -25.76 -0.01
N LEU A 538 -18.41 -25.11 0.64
CA LEU A 538 -17.30 -25.72 1.38
C LEU A 538 -17.66 -26.04 2.84
N LEU A 539 -18.87 -25.64 3.31
CA LEU A 539 -19.29 -25.92 4.68
C LEU A 539 -19.57 -27.41 4.87
N ASP A 540 -19.01 -27.94 5.90
CA ASP A 540 -19.26 -29.31 6.33
C ASP A 540 -20.46 -29.43 7.30
N ALA A 541 -20.61 -30.60 7.94
CA ALA A 541 -21.70 -30.87 8.87
C ALA A 541 -21.61 -30.11 10.21
N SER A 542 -20.42 -29.56 10.54
CA SER A 542 -20.22 -28.68 11.71
C SER A 542 -20.66 -27.25 11.43
N GLY A 543 -20.87 -26.91 10.16
CA GLY A 543 -21.15 -25.56 9.68
C GLY A 543 -19.91 -24.71 9.50
N LEU A 544 -18.73 -25.34 9.32
CA LEU A 544 -17.44 -24.72 9.10
C LEU A 544 -16.93 -25.00 7.68
N VAL A 545 -16.19 -24.06 7.11
CA VAL A 545 -15.41 -24.28 5.89
C VAL A 545 -14.35 -25.33 6.18
N ALA A 546 -14.38 -26.43 5.42
CA ALA A 546 -13.43 -27.52 5.54
C ALA A 546 -12.73 -27.74 4.19
N THR A 547 -11.40 -27.63 4.19
CA THR A 547 -10.59 -27.72 2.97
C THR A 547 -9.82 -29.04 2.89
N GLY A 548 -9.69 -29.56 1.67
CA GLY A 548 -8.81 -30.66 1.33
C GLY A 548 -7.48 -30.14 0.75
N SER A 549 -6.69 -31.05 0.19
CA SER A 549 -5.37 -30.73 -0.37
C SER A 549 -5.40 -29.94 -1.69
N GLY A 550 -6.55 -29.54 -2.21
CA GLY A 550 -6.68 -28.81 -3.47
C GLY A 550 -7.05 -27.32 -3.28
N ASP A 551 -7.60 -26.98 -2.12
CA ASP A 551 -8.12 -25.64 -1.83
C ASP A 551 -7.49 -25.05 -0.55
N ASN A 552 -6.28 -25.52 -0.19
CA ASN A 552 -5.61 -25.25 1.09
C ASN A 552 -4.28 -24.51 0.95
N MET A 553 -3.95 -23.97 -0.20
CA MET A 553 -2.84 -23.05 -0.36
C MET A 553 -3.28 -21.65 0.06
N ASP A 554 -2.44 -20.97 0.81
CA ASP A 554 -2.67 -19.62 1.33
C ASP A 554 -1.36 -18.81 1.40
N TRP A 555 -1.36 -17.71 2.14
CA TRP A 555 -0.22 -16.79 2.28
C TRP A 555 1.06 -17.45 2.82
N ASP A 556 0.97 -18.59 3.52
CA ASP A 556 2.13 -19.30 4.07
C ASP A 556 2.69 -20.37 3.10
N PHE A 557 2.72 -20.07 1.83
CA PHE A 557 3.15 -20.98 0.73
C PHE A 557 4.52 -21.66 0.95
N TYR A 558 5.30 -21.16 1.88
CA TYR A 558 6.63 -21.68 2.25
C TYR A 558 6.57 -22.77 3.33
N ASP A 559 5.42 -23.01 3.93
CA ASP A 559 5.14 -24.11 4.86
C ASP A 559 4.25 -25.19 4.20
N SER A 560 3.92 -26.22 4.91
CA SER A 560 2.96 -27.21 4.41
C SER A 560 1.55 -26.69 4.61
N GLY A 561 0.73 -26.72 3.55
CA GLY A 561 -0.63 -26.15 3.57
C GLY A 561 -1.50 -26.67 4.71
N LYS A 562 -2.28 -25.80 5.27
CA LYS A 562 -3.27 -26.05 6.32
C LYS A 562 -4.40 -26.92 5.75
N ASN A 563 -5.05 -27.72 6.56
CA ASN A 563 -6.16 -28.56 6.12
C ASN A 563 -7.18 -28.85 7.23
N GLY A 564 -8.36 -29.28 6.80
CA GLY A 564 -9.50 -29.53 7.68
C GLY A 564 -10.33 -28.27 7.89
N GLU A 565 -10.92 -28.10 9.07
CA GLU A 565 -11.63 -26.91 9.50
C GLU A 565 -10.58 -25.88 9.96
N VAL A 566 -10.00 -25.11 9.02
CA VAL A 566 -8.97 -24.11 9.30
C VAL A 566 -9.60 -22.85 9.88
N THR A 567 -9.09 -22.38 11.00
CA THR A 567 -9.68 -21.22 11.71
C THR A 567 -9.59 -19.94 10.88
N GLU A 568 -8.45 -19.67 10.27
CA GLU A 568 -8.27 -18.52 9.40
C GLU A 568 -9.32 -18.46 8.27
N TYR A 569 -9.48 -19.53 7.49
CA TYR A 569 -10.45 -19.58 6.38
C TYR A 569 -11.89 -19.35 6.85
N ASN A 570 -12.22 -19.86 8.02
CA ASN A 570 -13.53 -19.63 8.62
C ASN A 570 -13.73 -18.18 9.11
N LEU A 571 -12.67 -17.53 9.58
CA LEU A 571 -12.69 -16.11 9.97
C LEU A 571 -12.78 -15.19 8.75
N LEU A 572 -12.09 -15.53 7.67
CA LEU A 572 -12.17 -14.79 6.41
C LEU A 572 -13.57 -14.91 5.78
N TYR A 573 -14.13 -16.12 5.75
CA TYR A 573 -15.50 -16.31 5.28
C TYR A 573 -16.52 -15.59 6.17
N TYR A 574 -16.32 -15.59 7.50
CA TYR A 574 -17.16 -14.82 8.42
C TYR A 574 -17.11 -13.32 8.09
N LYS A 575 -15.92 -12.77 7.89
CA LYS A 575 -15.76 -11.37 7.50
C LYS A 575 -16.37 -11.09 6.13
N SER A 576 -16.16 -11.97 5.14
CA SER A 576 -16.76 -11.87 3.80
C SER A 576 -18.28 -11.85 3.84
N LEU A 577 -18.92 -12.59 4.76
CA LEU A 577 -20.36 -12.54 4.94
C LEU A 577 -20.84 -11.19 5.49
N LEU A 578 -20.11 -10.58 6.43
CA LEU A 578 -20.44 -9.24 6.96
C LEU A 578 -20.24 -8.15 5.90
N ASP A 579 -19.15 -8.24 5.17
CA ASP A 579 -18.82 -7.33 4.08
C ASP A 579 -19.79 -7.47 2.91
N GLY A 580 -20.10 -8.72 2.54
CA GLY A 580 -21.11 -9.04 1.55
C GLY A 580 -22.51 -8.54 1.93
N ALA A 581 -22.87 -8.57 3.22
CA ALA A 581 -24.12 -7.98 3.69
C ALA A 581 -24.12 -6.44 3.50
N THR A 582 -23.00 -5.78 3.79
CA THR A 582 -22.83 -4.34 3.62
C THR A 582 -22.91 -3.96 2.13
N LEU A 583 -22.18 -4.68 1.26
CA LEU A 583 -22.14 -4.45 -0.18
C LEU A 583 -23.50 -4.75 -0.84
N ALA A 584 -24.19 -5.83 -0.46
CA ALA A 584 -25.53 -6.15 -0.95
C ALA A 584 -26.53 -5.05 -0.59
N ALA A 585 -26.51 -4.58 0.67
CA ALA A 585 -27.36 -3.47 1.11
C ALA A 585 -27.07 -2.18 0.33
N ALA A 586 -25.80 -1.86 0.08
CA ALA A 586 -25.38 -0.71 -0.73
C ALA A 586 -25.88 -0.80 -2.17
N ALA A 587 -25.90 -2.01 -2.74
CA ALA A 587 -26.45 -2.27 -4.06
C ALA A 587 -28.00 -2.33 -4.10
N GLY A 588 -28.67 -2.26 -2.94
CA GLY A 588 -30.13 -2.29 -2.80
C GLY A 588 -30.70 -3.70 -2.58
N ASP A 589 -29.87 -4.75 -2.45
CA ASP A 589 -30.29 -6.12 -2.19
C ASP A 589 -30.38 -6.43 -0.69
N ASN A 590 -31.42 -5.91 -0.04
CA ASN A 590 -31.64 -6.11 1.39
C ASN A 590 -31.97 -7.56 1.76
N THR A 591 -32.37 -8.40 0.80
CA THR A 591 -32.67 -9.82 1.05
C THR A 591 -31.40 -10.61 1.27
N ASP A 592 -30.44 -10.48 0.38
CA ASP A 592 -29.15 -11.14 0.52
C ASP A 592 -28.34 -10.54 1.67
N ALA A 593 -28.42 -9.23 1.90
CA ALA A 593 -27.83 -8.59 3.08
C ALA A 593 -28.30 -9.23 4.41
N ALA A 594 -29.61 -9.45 4.56
CA ALA A 594 -30.15 -10.13 5.74
C ALA A 594 -29.73 -11.60 5.83
N THR A 595 -29.64 -12.29 4.70
CA THR A 595 -29.20 -13.69 4.62
C THR A 595 -27.73 -13.81 5.06
N TYR A 596 -26.84 -12.97 4.52
CA TYR A 596 -25.42 -12.97 4.85
C TYR A 596 -25.18 -12.62 6.33
N THR A 597 -25.91 -11.63 6.86
CA THR A 597 -25.85 -11.31 8.29
C THR A 597 -26.24 -12.53 9.17
N GLY A 598 -27.29 -13.25 8.77
CA GLY A 598 -27.73 -14.46 9.48
C GLY A 598 -26.71 -15.59 9.41
N ASN A 599 -26.09 -15.80 8.23
CA ASN A 599 -25.06 -16.80 8.01
C ASN A 599 -23.79 -16.47 8.82
N ALA A 600 -23.38 -15.20 8.85
CA ALA A 600 -22.26 -14.75 9.68
C ALA A 600 -22.47 -15.07 11.16
N ALA A 601 -23.66 -14.81 11.69
CA ALA A 601 -23.98 -15.13 13.09
C ALA A 601 -23.94 -16.64 13.39
N ALA A 602 -24.41 -17.46 12.45
CA ALA A 602 -24.33 -18.92 12.55
C ALA A 602 -22.87 -19.41 12.50
N LEU A 603 -22.08 -18.91 11.55
CA LEU A 603 -20.67 -19.26 11.40
C LEU A 603 -19.83 -18.84 12.61
N LYS A 604 -20.03 -17.64 13.15
CA LYS A 604 -19.39 -17.22 14.41
C LYS A 604 -19.69 -18.19 15.56
N THR A 605 -20.93 -18.69 15.63
CA THR A 605 -21.33 -19.68 16.65
C THR A 605 -20.58 -20.99 16.44
N ALA A 606 -20.47 -21.48 15.20
CA ALA A 606 -19.74 -22.70 14.87
C ALA A 606 -18.24 -22.58 15.16
N ILE A 607 -17.60 -21.47 14.74
CA ILE A 607 -16.19 -21.18 15.04
C ILE A 607 -15.94 -21.29 16.55
N ASN A 608 -16.73 -20.59 17.36
CA ASN A 608 -16.56 -20.60 18.82
C ASN A 608 -16.91 -21.95 19.48
N ALA A 609 -17.72 -22.78 18.82
CA ALA A 609 -18.06 -24.10 19.33
C ALA A 609 -17.00 -25.17 19.02
N HIS A 610 -16.31 -25.07 17.88
CA HIS A 610 -15.47 -26.16 17.37
C HIS A 610 -13.98 -25.79 17.30
N LEU A 611 -13.64 -24.52 17.07
CA LEU A 611 -12.25 -24.07 16.87
C LEU A 611 -11.69 -23.25 18.04
N TYR A 612 -12.49 -22.93 19.04
CA TYR A 612 -12.08 -22.19 20.23
C TYR A 612 -11.85 -23.10 21.43
N ASN A 613 -10.69 -22.99 22.08
CA ASN A 613 -10.35 -23.70 23.31
C ASN A 613 -10.61 -22.83 24.53
N SER A 614 -11.76 -22.99 25.15
CA SER A 614 -12.12 -22.26 26.38
C SER A 614 -11.24 -22.58 27.60
N GLY A 615 -10.36 -23.59 27.52
CA GLY A 615 -9.44 -23.96 28.61
C GLY A 615 -8.22 -23.07 28.68
N ASN A 616 -7.77 -22.49 27.55
CA ASN A 616 -6.65 -21.58 27.47
C ASN A 616 -6.98 -20.23 26.79
N GLY A 617 -8.20 -20.05 26.30
CA GLY A 617 -8.65 -18.81 25.67
C GLY A 617 -8.15 -18.58 24.25
N MET A 618 -7.68 -19.62 23.54
CA MET A 618 -7.06 -19.51 22.22
C MET A 618 -7.84 -20.27 21.16
N TYR A 619 -7.70 -19.84 19.90
CA TYR A 619 -8.17 -20.57 18.73
C TYR A 619 -7.11 -21.54 18.22
N TYR A 620 -7.54 -22.73 17.81
CA TYR A 620 -6.70 -23.72 17.14
C TYR A 620 -6.28 -23.23 15.75
N LEU A 621 -5.18 -23.73 15.21
CA LEU A 621 -4.88 -23.53 13.79
C LEU A 621 -6.00 -24.17 12.95
N SER A 622 -6.33 -25.44 13.25
CA SER A 622 -7.45 -26.17 12.63
C SER A 622 -7.93 -27.29 13.55
N ASN A 623 -9.02 -27.98 13.18
CA ASN A 623 -9.44 -29.19 13.89
C ASN A 623 -8.41 -30.34 13.78
N ASN A 624 -7.50 -30.29 12.80
CA ASN A 624 -6.42 -31.26 12.63
C ASN A 624 -5.13 -30.87 13.38
N ASP A 625 -4.95 -29.57 13.73
CA ASP A 625 -3.87 -29.07 14.59
C ASP A 625 -4.44 -28.18 15.71
N THR A 626 -4.56 -28.79 16.88
CA THR A 626 -5.07 -28.15 18.10
C THR A 626 -3.95 -27.74 19.08
N SER A 627 -2.69 -27.88 18.67
CA SER A 627 -1.53 -27.64 19.53
C SER A 627 -0.72 -26.40 19.16
N THR A 628 -0.71 -26.03 17.89
CA THR A 628 0.01 -24.87 17.38
C THR A 628 -0.70 -23.56 17.76
N VAL A 629 0.03 -22.60 18.32
CA VAL A 629 -0.43 -21.22 18.42
C VAL A 629 -0.18 -20.57 17.07
N ALA A 630 -1.25 -20.19 16.40
CA ALA A 630 -1.24 -19.60 15.07
C ALA A 630 -1.58 -18.10 15.16
N GLN A 631 -0.75 -17.26 14.55
CA GLN A 631 -0.92 -15.79 14.56
C GLN A 631 -2.21 -15.40 13.84
N ASP A 632 -2.44 -15.93 12.64
CA ASP A 632 -3.62 -15.68 11.81
C ASP A 632 -4.93 -16.02 12.53
N ALA A 633 -5.08 -17.26 13.02
CA ALA A 633 -6.29 -17.73 13.71
C ALA A 633 -6.67 -16.82 14.89
N ASN A 634 -5.69 -16.33 15.61
CA ASN A 634 -5.91 -15.61 16.86
C ASN A 634 -6.01 -14.10 16.66
N ALA A 635 -5.16 -13.52 15.80
CA ALA A 635 -5.23 -12.09 15.47
C ALA A 635 -6.53 -11.74 14.74
N LEU A 636 -6.93 -12.54 13.73
CA LEU A 636 -8.17 -12.32 13.00
C LEU A 636 -9.41 -12.55 13.87
N ALA A 637 -9.37 -13.52 14.81
CA ALA A 637 -10.49 -13.73 15.74
C ALA A 637 -10.73 -12.50 16.64
N VAL A 638 -9.66 -11.83 17.06
CA VAL A 638 -9.74 -10.56 17.81
C VAL A 638 -10.23 -9.45 16.90
N LEU A 639 -9.57 -9.23 15.77
CA LEU A 639 -9.84 -8.13 14.85
C LEU A 639 -11.28 -8.14 14.33
N TYR A 640 -11.80 -9.33 13.97
CA TYR A 640 -13.17 -9.46 13.45
C TYR A 640 -14.22 -9.62 14.57
N GLY A 641 -13.81 -9.49 15.82
CA GLY A 641 -14.73 -9.54 16.96
C GLY A 641 -15.40 -10.91 17.14
N VAL A 642 -14.78 -11.99 16.70
CA VAL A 642 -15.22 -13.37 16.92
C VAL A 642 -14.85 -13.83 18.32
N ALA A 643 -13.65 -13.45 18.78
CA ALA A 643 -13.16 -13.77 20.12
C ALA A 643 -14.07 -13.19 21.22
N PRO A 644 -14.28 -13.94 22.33
CA PRO A 644 -14.95 -13.40 23.50
C PRO A 644 -14.19 -12.17 24.04
N ALA A 645 -14.90 -11.08 24.32
CA ALA A 645 -14.26 -9.84 24.78
C ALA A 645 -13.43 -10.02 26.08
N SER A 646 -13.81 -10.99 26.93
CA SER A 646 -13.05 -11.34 28.15
C SER A 646 -11.68 -11.94 27.87
N ASP A 647 -11.46 -12.50 26.68
CA ASP A 647 -10.30 -13.31 26.36
C ASP A 647 -9.32 -12.59 25.42
N VAL A 648 -9.72 -11.44 24.87
CA VAL A 648 -8.91 -10.62 23.94
C VAL A 648 -7.51 -10.34 24.51
N SER A 649 -7.42 -9.86 25.76
CA SER A 649 -6.12 -9.58 26.36
C SER A 649 -5.28 -10.85 26.60
N THR A 650 -5.93 -12.00 26.86
CA THR A 650 -5.25 -13.29 26.96
C THR A 650 -4.69 -13.71 25.62
N ILE A 651 -5.48 -13.59 24.55
CA ILE A 651 -5.05 -13.91 23.20
C ILE A 651 -3.82 -13.06 22.82
N LEU A 652 -3.92 -11.74 22.91
CA LEU A 652 -2.84 -10.82 22.51
C LEU A 652 -1.56 -11.05 23.35
N SER A 653 -1.70 -11.30 24.65
CA SER A 653 -0.56 -11.62 25.52
C SER A 653 0.08 -12.98 25.19
N THR A 654 -0.72 -13.98 24.78
CA THR A 654 -0.21 -15.30 24.38
C THR A 654 0.51 -15.21 23.03
N LEU A 655 -0.05 -14.50 22.05
CA LEU A 655 0.65 -14.24 20.79
C LEU A 655 2.03 -13.63 21.04
N LYS A 656 2.10 -12.61 21.89
CA LYS A 656 3.38 -11.99 22.27
C LYS A 656 4.33 -12.97 22.96
N THR A 657 3.84 -13.75 23.92
CA THR A 657 4.68 -14.66 24.70
C THR A 657 5.23 -15.80 23.86
N ASP A 658 4.41 -16.38 22.99
CA ASP A 658 4.72 -17.63 22.30
C ASP A 658 5.30 -17.40 20.89
N LEU A 659 4.98 -16.26 20.25
CA LEU A 659 5.40 -15.99 18.87
C LEU A 659 6.49 -14.90 18.76
N TRP A 660 6.56 -13.90 19.66
CA TRP A 660 7.59 -12.85 19.62
C TRP A 660 8.91 -13.35 20.24
N THR A 661 9.39 -14.45 19.71
CA THR A 661 10.56 -15.16 20.25
C THR A 661 11.88 -14.74 19.60
N THR A 662 11.83 -13.81 18.65
CA THR A 662 12.98 -13.30 17.90
C THR A 662 13.11 -11.78 18.04
N PRO A 663 14.30 -11.20 17.83
CA PRO A 663 14.46 -9.75 17.89
C PRO A 663 13.92 -9.02 16.65
N TYR A 664 13.39 -9.74 15.65
CA TYR A 664 12.97 -9.18 14.37
C TYR A 664 11.44 -9.13 14.18
N GLY A 665 10.68 -9.79 15.05
CA GLY A 665 9.22 -9.83 14.99
C GLY A 665 8.64 -11.18 15.40
N PRO A 666 7.32 -11.33 15.33
CA PRO A 666 6.62 -12.59 15.65
C PRO A 666 6.81 -13.62 14.55
N LYS A 667 6.98 -14.88 14.91
CA LYS A 667 6.80 -16.01 13.99
C LYS A 667 5.31 -16.26 13.81
N PRO A 668 4.86 -16.65 12.60
CA PRO A 668 3.44 -16.94 12.37
C PRO A 668 2.90 -18.09 13.19
N PHE A 669 3.76 -19.08 13.51
CA PHE A 669 3.36 -20.29 14.19
C PHE A 669 4.35 -20.66 15.31
N SER A 670 3.81 -21.18 16.40
CA SER A 670 4.64 -21.78 17.46
C SER A 670 5.19 -23.14 17.01
N GLY A 671 6.37 -23.51 17.56
CA GLY A 671 6.99 -24.78 17.24
C GLY A 671 8.16 -24.68 16.25
N SER A 672 8.89 -25.79 16.11
CA SER A 672 10.13 -25.84 15.33
C SER A 672 9.99 -26.52 13.97
N SER A 673 8.80 -26.96 13.61
CA SER A 673 8.50 -27.61 12.32
C SER A 673 8.17 -26.64 11.21
N TYR A 674 7.83 -25.40 11.55
CA TYR A 674 7.49 -24.34 10.61
C TYR A 674 8.74 -23.59 10.12
N ALA A 675 8.63 -22.93 8.98
CA ALA A 675 9.69 -22.16 8.36
C ALA A 675 10.29 -21.11 9.31
N ASP A 676 11.54 -20.74 9.06
CA ASP A 676 12.24 -19.67 9.78
C ASP A 676 11.85 -18.29 9.22
N THR A 677 10.55 -18.07 9.06
CA THR A 677 10.01 -16.89 8.37
C THR A 677 9.10 -16.10 9.28
N ILE A 678 9.23 -14.78 9.28
CA ILE A 678 8.29 -13.80 9.82
C ILE A 678 7.53 -13.23 8.63
N SER A 679 6.19 -13.24 8.70
CA SER A 679 5.34 -12.67 7.66
C SER A 679 4.82 -11.29 8.08
N PRO A 680 5.19 -10.22 7.38
CA PRO A 680 4.59 -8.89 7.60
C PRO A 680 3.09 -8.86 7.29
N PHE A 681 2.62 -9.68 6.35
CA PHE A 681 1.21 -9.79 5.99
C PHE A 681 0.34 -10.08 7.22
N ILE A 682 0.57 -11.25 7.87
CA ILE A 682 -0.25 -11.59 9.04
C ILE A 682 0.14 -10.78 10.30
N SER A 683 1.37 -10.25 10.36
CA SER A 683 1.77 -9.31 11.41
C SER A 683 1.03 -7.98 11.30
N GLY A 684 0.62 -7.56 10.11
CA GLY A 684 -0.26 -6.41 9.88
C GLY A 684 -1.64 -6.61 10.51
N TYR A 685 -2.23 -7.79 10.37
CA TYR A 685 -3.49 -8.12 11.05
C TYR A 685 -3.36 -8.19 12.58
N GLU A 686 -2.22 -8.69 13.10
CA GLU A 686 -1.97 -8.61 14.55
C GLU A 686 -1.80 -7.16 15.01
N LEU A 687 -1.13 -6.32 14.23
CA LEU A 687 -0.97 -4.89 14.50
C LEU A 687 -2.34 -4.20 14.63
N ASP A 688 -3.23 -4.43 13.68
CA ASP A 688 -4.59 -3.88 13.69
C ASP A 688 -5.43 -4.43 14.85
N ALA A 689 -5.30 -5.73 15.17
CA ALA A 689 -5.98 -6.34 16.30
C ALA A 689 -5.56 -5.72 17.64
N ARG A 690 -4.26 -5.40 17.81
CA ARG A 690 -3.72 -4.70 18.99
C ARG A 690 -4.24 -3.27 19.09
N LEU A 691 -4.16 -2.50 17.99
CA LEU A 691 -4.63 -1.12 17.95
C LEU A 691 -6.14 -1.02 18.19
N ALA A 692 -6.93 -1.88 17.56
CA ALA A 692 -8.38 -1.96 17.78
C ALA A 692 -8.76 -2.35 19.24
N SER A 693 -7.83 -2.99 19.95
CA SER A 693 -7.98 -3.39 21.35
C SER A 693 -7.34 -2.43 22.35
N ASN A 694 -6.88 -1.26 21.92
CA ASN A 694 -6.11 -0.27 22.71
C ASN A 694 -4.78 -0.81 23.29
N ASP A 695 -4.22 -1.87 22.70
CA ASP A 695 -2.89 -2.40 23.06
C ASP A 695 -1.78 -1.66 22.29
N THR A 696 -1.75 -0.34 22.44
CA THR A 696 -0.91 0.57 21.64
C THR A 696 0.58 0.35 21.89
N ALA A 697 0.98 0.05 23.11
CA ALA A 697 2.40 -0.14 23.45
C ALA A 697 3.03 -1.36 22.74
N ASP A 698 2.29 -2.46 22.64
CA ASP A 698 2.75 -3.65 21.92
C ASP A 698 2.62 -3.46 20.40
N ALA A 699 1.63 -2.70 19.94
CA ALA A 699 1.53 -2.29 18.54
C ALA A 699 2.74 -1.46 18.09
N GLU A 700 3.15 -0.44 18.86
CA GLU A 700 4.35 0.36 18.59
C GLU A 700 5.63 -0.49 18.65
N THR A 701 5.68 -1.47 19.56
CA THR A 701 6.79 -2.42 19.62
C THR A 701 6.86 -3.28 18.37
N LEU A 702 5.72 -3.78 17.87
CA LEU A 702 5.65 -4.56 16.63
C LEU A 702 6.10 -3.74 15.43
N LEU A 703 5.58 -2.52 15.26
CA LEU A 703 5.98 -1.60 14.20
C LEU A 703 7.50 -1.36 14.19
N THR A 704 8.06 -1.00 15.34
CA THR A 704 9.49 -0.67 15.44
C THR A 704 10.40 -1.89 15.35
N THR A 705 9.93 -3.07 15.76
CA THR A 705 10.71 -4.31 15.71
C THR A 705 10.74 -4.89 14.30
N LEU A 706 9.60 -5.02 13.60
CA LEU A 706 9.53 -5.65 12.29
C LEU A 706 9.82 -4.64 11.16
N TRP A 707 8.99 -3.64 10.99
CA TRP A 707 9.17 -2.66 9.90
C TRP A 707 10.33 -1.70 10.18
N GLY A 708 10.57 -1.35 11.45
CA GLY A 708 11.76 -0.57 11.83
C GLY A 708 13.06 -1.31 11.54
N HIS A 709 13.07 -2.65 11.60
CA HIS A 709 14.19 -3.47 11.16
C HIS A 709 14.44 -3.35 9.66
N MET A 710 13.39 -3.47 8.83
CA MET A 710 13.48 -3.31 7.38
C MET A 710 14.01 -1.91 7.00
N ALA A 711 13.49 -0.86 7.64
CA ALA A 711 13.88 0.52 7.40
C ALA A 711 15.34 0.84 7.79
N ALA A 712 16.00 -0.01 8.60
CA ALA A 712 17.34 0.19 9.13
C ALA A 712 18.38 -0.85 8.70
N SER A 713 18.05 -1.78 7.81
CA SER A 713 18.83 -3.00 7.53
C SER A 713 20.08 -2.83 6.65
N GLY A 714 20.70 -1.67 6.62
CA GLY A 714 22.05 -1.48 6.02
C GLY A 714 22.09 -1.75 4.52
N SER A 715 22.85 -2.76 4.07
CA SER A 715 23.00 -3.11 2.64
C SER A 715 21.74 -3.68 1.99
N GLU A 716 20.81 -4.19 2.81
CA GLU A 716 19.54 -4.73 2.36
C GLU A 716 18.41 -3.68 2.45
N GLN A 717 18.69 -2.49 2.99
CA GLN A 717 17.71 -1.41 3.04
C GLN A 717 17.38 -0.91 1.63
N THR A 718 16.15 -1.12 1.18
CA THR A 718 15.66 -0.75 -0.15
C THR A 718 14.87 0.56 -0.18
N GLY A 719 14.48 1.10 0.99
CA GLY A 719 13.53 2.22 1.09
C GLY A 719 12.08 1.78 0.88
N THR A 720 11.83 0.48 0.94
CA THR A 720 10.56 -0.22 0.75
C THR A 720 10.34 -1.22 1.87
N THR A 721 9.17 -1.86 1.91
CA THR A 721 8.82 -2.90 2.89
C THR A 721 8.87 -4.29 2.25
N TRP A 722 9.40 -5.28 3.00
CA TRP A 722 9.75 -6.58 2.48
C TRP A 722 8.63 -7.61 2.59
N GLU A 723 8.62 -8.58 1.69
CA GLU A 723 7.71 -9.71 1.69
C GLU A 723 7.77 -10.55 2.97
N ASN A 724 8.99 -10.83 3.44
CA ASN A 724 9.21 -11.62 4.65
C ASN A 724 10.63 -11.42 5.21
N VAL A 725 10.83 -11.81 6.47
CA VAL A 725 12.08 -11.69 7.22
C VAL A 725 12.45 -13.04 7.84
N SER A 726 13.70 -13.46 7.76
CA SER A 726 14.20 -14.63 8.51
C SER A 726 14.17 -14.36 10.02
N ALA A 727 13.48 -15.20 10.73
CA ALA A 727 13.34 -15.10 12.19
C ALA A 727 14.66 -15.28 12.93
N SER A 728 15.61 -16.04 12.38
CA SER A 728 16.92 -16.31 13.01
C SER A 728 18.00 -15.29 12.65
N THR A 729 17.95 -14.70 11.46
CA THR A 729 19.03 -13.82 10.95
C THR A 729 18.63 -12.37 10.76
N GLY A 730 17.34 -12.08 10.58
CA GLY A 730 16.84 -10.76 10.20
C GLY A 730 17.12 -10.40 8.72
N LEU A 731 17.66 -11.32 7.93
CA LEU A 731 17.83 -11.15 6.48
C LEU A 731 16.52 -11.48 5.74
N PRO A 732 16.44 -11.22 4.42
CA PRO A 732 15.29 -11.64 3.62
C PRO A 732 14.95 -13.12 3.81
N GLY A 733 13.69 -13.43 4.17
CA GLY A 733 13.31 -14.75 4.71
C GLY A 733 13.42 -15.90 3.71
N LEU A 734 13.20 -15.64 2.42
CA LEU A 734 13.42 -16.58 1.33
C LEU A 734 14.76 -16.34 0.60
N GLY A 735 15.69 -15.64 1.25
CA GLY A 735 16.98 -15.26 0.68
C GLY A 735 16.78 -14.39 -0.58
N LYS A 736 17.50 -14.69 -1.66
CA LYS A 736 17.38 -13.95 -2.92
C LYS A 736 15.99 -14.01 -3.57
N GLY A 737 15.15 -14.96 -3.16
CA GLY A 737 13.77 -15.10 -3.64
C GLY A 737 12.80 -14.11 -3.01
N THR A 738 13.12 -13.52 -1.85
CA THR A 738 12.27 -12.52 -1.19
C THR A 738 12.14 -11.26 -2.05
N ASN A 739 10.92 -10.73 -2.23
CA ASN A 739 10.72 -9.36 -2.67
C ASN A 739 11.11 -8.41 -1.54
N LEU A 740 11.92 -7.38 -1.85
CA LEU A 740 12.22 -6.32 -0.90
C LEU A 740 11.34 -5.07 -1.12
N SER A 741 10.40 -5.14 -2.06
CA SER A 741 9.25 -4.25 -2.22
C SER A 741 8.01 -5.12 -2.39
N HIS A 742 7.13 -5.17 -1.39
CA HIS A 742 5.95 -6.06 -1.43
C HIS A 742 4.73 -5.42 -0.77
N GLY A 743 3.63 -5.34 -1.52
CA GLY A 743 2.40 -4.64 -1.16
C GLY A 743 1.75 -5.15 0.13
N TRP A 744 1.74 -6.45 0.38
CA TRP A 744 1.17 -7.00 1.60
C TRP A 744 1.86 -6.57 2.90
N SER A 745 2.99 -5.88 2.80
CA SER A 745 3.77 -5.37 3.93
C SER A 745 3.48 -3.90 4.27
N THR A 746 2.50 -3.26 3.61
CA THR A 746 2.23 -1.81 3.73
C THR A 746 1.20 -1.46 4.82
N ALA A 747 0.78 -2.43 5.64
CA ALA A 747 -0.12 -2.24 6.78
C ALA A 747 0.25 -1.07 7.73
N PRO A 748 1.54 -0.66 7.91
CA PRO A 748 1.85 0.50 8.75
C PRO A 748 1.17 1.80 8.33
N ILE A 749 0.84 2.00 7.06
CA ILE A 749 0.14 3.22 6.63
C ILE A 749 -1.25 3.29 7.26
N SER A 750 -2.04 2.21 7.13
CA SER A 750 -3.39 2.13 7.72
C SER A 750 -3.34 2.19 9.25
N ALA A 751 -2.36 1.53 9.87
CA ALA A 751 -2.16 1.55 11.30
C ALA A 751 -1.82 2.96 11.84
N LEU A 752 -0.88 3.65 11.20
CA LEU A 752 -0.44 4.99 11.65
C LEU A 752 -1.47 6.08 11.32
N SER A 753 -2.08 6.06 10.14
CA SER A 753 -3.09 7.03 9.74
C SER A 753 -4.46 6.72 10.35
N GLY A 754 -4.86 5.46 10.38
CA GLY A 754 -6.17 5.01 10.88
C GLY A 754 -6.28 5.00 12.40
N TYR A 755 -5.21 4.62 13.10
CA TYR A 755 -5.24 4.50 14.56
C TYR A 755 -4.35 5.52 15.28
N VAL A 756 -3.07 5.66 14.93
CA VAL A 756 -2.18 6.58 15.65
C VAL A 756 -2.63 8.03 15.42
N LEU A 757 -2.85 8.44 14.18
CA LEU A 757 -3.49 9.71 13.85
C LEU A 757 -4.98 9.67 14.19
N GLY A 758 -5.63 8.52 13.99
CA GLY A 758 -6.95 8.17 14.45
C GLY A 758 -8.08 8.37 13.44
N VAL A 759 -7.81 8.59 12.17
CA VAL A 759 -8.83 8.94 11.16
C VAL A 759 -9.38 7.69 10.48
N GLN A 760 -10.65 7.36 10.68
CA GLN A 760 -11.28 6.18 10.10
C GLN A 760 -12.65 6.50 9.47
N PRO A 761 -13.06 5.83 8.36
CA PRO A 761 -14.40 5.92 7.85
C PRO A 761 -15.38 5.22 8.79
N ALA A 762 -16.42 5.93 9.24
CA ALA A 762 -17.53 5.35 10.01
C ALA A 762 -18.72 4.97 9.10
N SER A 763 -18.70 5.42 7.84
CA SER A 763 -19.58 4.97 6.78
C SER A 763 -18.89 5.12 5.42
N ALA A 764 -19.37 4.40 4.42
CA ALA A 764 -18.80 4.40 3.08
C ALA A 764 -18.57 5.82 2.54
N GLY A 765 -17.41 6.03 1.92
CA GLY A 765 -16.99 7.31 1.36
C GLY A 765 -16.78 8.41 2.41
N PHE A 766 -16.55 8.07 3.68
CA PHE A 766 -16.39 9.06 4.75
C PHE A 766 -17.58 10.03 4.91
N ALA A 767 -18.79 9.64 4.51
CA ALA A 767 -19.98 10.44 4.80
C ALA A 767 -20.18 10.64 6.32
N ALA A 768 -19.79 9.62 7.09
CA ALA A 768 -19.49 9.73 8.52
C ALA A 768 -18.08 9.22 8.80
N TRP A 769 -17.37 9.81 9.77
CA TRP A 769 -15.99 9.50 10.12
C TRP A 769 -15.76 9.55 11.63
N THR A 770 -14.69 8.90 12.06
CA THR A 770 -14.17 8.98 13.43
C THR A 770 -12.73 9.51 13.41
N VAL A 771 -12.42 10.38 14.39
CA VAL A 771 -11.06 10.73 14.76
C VAL A 771 -10.84 10.23 16.18
N GLN A 772 -10.09 9.14 16.33
CA GLN A 772 -9.80 8.48 17.61
C GLN A 772 -8.30 8.18 17.72
N PRO A 773 -7.48 9.13 18.15
CA PRO A 773 -6.05 8.92 18.27
C PRO A 773 -5.68 7.89 19.34
N HIS A 774 -4.67 7.07 19.02
CA HIS A 774 -3.98 6.17 19.95
C HIS A 774 -2.54 6.70 20.18
N PRO A 775 -2.34 7.63 21.12
CA PRO A 775 -1.08 8.37 21.24
C PRO A 775 0.14 7.54 21.61
N GLY A 776 -0.02 6.42 22.33
CA GLY A 776 1.10 5.64 22.85
C GLY A 776 2.12 6.51 23.58
N ASP A 777 3.41 6.31 23.28
CA ASP A 777 4.51 7.09 23.83
C ASP A 777 4.89 8.31 22.95
N LEU A 778 4.12 8.63 21.93
CA LEU A 778 4.39 9.74 21.01
C LEU A 778 4.08 11.09 21.65
N ALA A 779 5.00 12.03 21.48
CA ALA A 779 4.79 13.41 21.94
C ALA A 779 3.76 14.15 21.05
N TYR A 780 3.71 13.85 19.75
CA TYR A 780 2.73 14.37 18.80
C TYR A 780 2.62 13.47 17.56
N ALA A 781 1.48 13.57 16.85
CA ALA A 781 1.37 13.21 15.46
C ALA A 781 0.54 14.26 14.70
N GLN A 782 0.81 14.37 13.42
CA GLN A 782 0.18 15.27 12.46
C GLN A 782 -0.09 14.52 11.17
N GLY A 783 -1.16 14.84 10.47
CA GLY A 783 -1.42 14.22 9.20
C GLY A 783 -2.67 14.72 8.51
N SER A 784 -2.83 14.26 7.30
CA SER A 784 -4.00 14.51 6.46
C SER A 784 -4.44 13.21 5.81
N VAL A 785 -5.71 12.92 5.89
CA VAL A 785 -6.34 11.76 5.26
C VAL A 785 -7.29 12.25 4.19
N PRO A 786 -7.07 11.85 2.92
CA PRO A 786 -7.95 12.22 1.83
C PRO A 786 -9.30 11.51 1.96
N THR A 787 -10.36 12.16 1.50
CA THR A 787 -11.69 11.56 1.41
C THR A 787 -12.42 12.11 0.18
N PRO A 788 -13.49 11.43 -0.31
CA PRO A 788 -14.31 11.96 -1.40
C PRO A 788 -14.94 13.33 -1.14
N HIS A 789 -14.94 13.78 0.12
CA HIS A 789 -15.49 15.06 0.56
C HIS A 789 -14.44 16.16 0.78
N GLY A 790 -13.17 15.85 0.61
CA GLY A 790 -12.00 16.66 0.97
C GLY A 790 -11.23 16.06 2.15
N ALA A 791 -10.07 16.58 2.44
CA ALA A 791 -9.19 16.01 3.45
C ALA A 791 -9.71 16.22 4.88
N ILE A 792 -9.53 15.21 5.74
CA ILE A 792 -9.58 15.35 7.20
C ILE A 792 -8.16 15.55 7.68
N SER A 793 -7.86 16.72 8.27
CA SER A 793 -6.54 16.97 8.84
C SER A 793 -6.61 16.87 10.36
N VAL A 794 -5.63 16.21 10.94
CA VAL A 794 -5.51 16.02 12.38
C VAL A 794 -4.09 16.36 12.80
N ASP A 795 -3.97 17.23 13.80
CA ASP A 795 -2.74 17.46 14.54
C ASP A 795 -3.04 17.23 16.02
N TRP A 796 -2.24 16.41 16.71
CA TRP A 796 -2.39 16.22 18.13
C TRP A 796 -1.04 16.17 18.86
N ALA A 797 -1.08 16.48 20.15
CA ALA A 797 0.03 16.33 21.08
C ALA A 797 -0.45 15.71 22.40
N GLY A 798 0.27 14.69 22.87
CA GLY A 798 0.13 14.12 24.18
C GLY A 798 1.15 14.75 25.13
N GLU A 799 0.71 15.23 26.26
CA GLU A 799 1.59 15.82 27.27
C GLU A 799 1.70 14.85 28.46
N SER A 800 2.56 13.84 28.31
CA SER A 800 2.79 12.83 29.34
C SER A 800 3.22 13.44 30.66
N GLY A 801 2.65 12.94 31.75
CA GLY A 801 2.94 13.39 33.11
C GLY A 801 2.09 14.54 33.63
N ILE A 802 1.31 15.19 32.77
CA ILE A 802 0.33 16.25 33.15
C ILE A 802 -1.11 15.88 32.85
N HIS A 803 -1.37 14.67 32.34
CA HIS A 803 -2.70 14.19 31.94
C HIS A 803 -3.44 15.18 31.01
N GLN A 804 -2.69 15.76 30.08
CA GLN A 804 -3.16 16.74 29.12
C GLN A 804 -3.02 16.21 27.70
N PHE A 805 -4.01 16.51 26.87
CA PHE A 805 -4.00 16.19 25.45
C PHE A 805 -4.56 17.39 24.68
N SER A 806 -3.95 17.72 23.54
CA SER A 806 -4.38 18.80 22.66
C SER A 806 -4.50 18.28 21.24
N MET A 807 -5.52 18.75 20.52
CA MET A 807 -5.78 18.33 19.14
C MET A 807 -6.39 19.45 18.31
N ALA A 808 -6.03 19.52 17.04
CA ALA A 808 -6.72 20.30 16.03
C ALA A 808 -7.28 19.36 14.95
N VAL A 809 -8.55 19.55 14.58
CA VAL A 809 -9.23 18.73 13.56
C VAL A 809 -9.87 19.64 12.54
N THR A 810 -9.63 19.37 11.26
CA THR A 810 -10.36 19.98 10.14
C THR A 810 -11.31 18.94 9.53
N ALA A 811 -12.61 19.22 9.59
CA ALA A 811 -13.67 18.35 9.10
C ALA A 811 -14.24 18.87 7.76
N PRO A 812 -14.28 18.03 6.69
CA PRO A 812 -14.73 18.45 5.35
C PRO A 812 -16.24 18.67 5.28
N SER A 813 -16.65 19.47 4.29
CA SER A 813 -18.06 19.79 4.06
C SER A 813 -18.88 18.57 3.62
N GLY A 814 -20.16 18.51 4.08
CA GLY A 814 -21.08 17.42 3.70
C GLY A 814 -20.92 16.13 4.51
N THR A 815 -20.11 16.14 5.56
CA THR A 815 -19.86 14.98 6.42
C THR A 815 -20.31 15.22 7.86
N THR A 816 -20.33 14.14 8.65
CA THR A 816 -20.58 14.19 10.10
C THR A 816 -19.57 13.28 10.80
N GLY A 817 -18.99 13.74 11.91
CA GLY A 817 -17.96 12.96 12.60
C GLY A 817 -18.20 12.71 14.08
N THR A 818 -17.34 11.85 14.61
CA THR A 818 -17.09 11.67 16.03
C THR A 818 -15.62 11.96 16.32
N ILE A 819 -15.34 12.76 17.34
CA ILE A 819 -13.98 12.99 17.81
C ILE A 819 -13.85 12.38 19.20
N ALA A 820 -12.98 11.40 19.34
CA ALA A 820 -12.63 10.79 20.62
C ALA A 820 -11.39 11.48 21.20
N VAL A 821 -11.56 12.10 22.32
CA VAL A 821 -10.50 12.85 23.02
C VAL A 821 -9.93 11.98 24.12
N PRO A 822 -8.64 11.58 24.07
CA PRO A 822 -8.02 10.77 25.11
C PRO A 822 -8.10 11.42 26.48
N THR A 823 -8.48 10.66 27.50
CA THR A 823 -8.55 11.13 28.88
C THR A 823 -7.19 11.17 29.57
N SER A 824 -6.19 10.49 29.00
CA SER A 824 -4.83 10.31 29.57
C SER A 824 -4.87 9.85 31.03
N GLY A 825 -5.84 9.00 31.40
CA GLY A 825 -6.05 8.48 32.75
C GLY A 825 -6.70 9.44 33.74
N ALA A 826 -7.20 10.61 33.30
CA ALA A 826 -7.91 11.54 34.16
C ALA A 826 -9.26 10.97 34.65
N THR A 827 -9.48 10.93 35.96
CA THR A 827 -10.74 10.38 36.54
C THR A 827 -11.95 11.31 36.32
N ASN A 828 -11.75 12.57 36.03
CA ASN A 828 -12.79 13.55 35.78
C ASN A 828 -12.33 14.59 34.75
N PRO A 829 -12.12 14.18 33.50
CA PRO A 829 -11.56 15.03 32.48
C PRO A 829 -12.48 16.21 32.17
N ILE A 830 -11.87 17.34 31.86
CA ILE A 830 -12.52 18.49 31.23
C ILE A 830 -12.08 18.52 29.78
N VAL A 831 -13.06 18.63 28.87
CA VAL A 831 -12.78 18.85 27.45
C VAL A 831 -13.25 20.24 27.07
N GLU A 832 -12.36 20.98 26.45
CA GLU A 832 -12.60 22.27 25.84
C GLU A 832 -12.59 22.15 24.30
N VAL A 833 -13.45 22.90 23.64
CA VAL A 833 -13.48 23.09 22.20
C VAL A 833 -13.51 24.61 21.93
N ASP A 834 -12.52 25.07 21.14
CA ASP A 834 -12.34 26.49 20.82
C ASP A 834 -12.33 27.39 22.07
N GLY A 835 -11.67 26.92 23.14
CA GLY A 835 -11.55 27.60 24.42
C GLY A 835 -12.83 27.61 25.27
N ARG A 836 -13.80 26.74 24.97
CA ARG A 836 -15.04 26.58 25.76
C ARG A 836 -15.14 25.19 26.32
N ILE A 837 -15.41 25.08 27.61
CA ILE A 837 -15.70 23.78 28.24
C ILE A 837 -16.97 23.21 27.61
N VAL A 838 -16.87 22.06 27.03
CA VAL A 838 -17.98 21.29 26.41
C VAL A 838 -18.29 20.02 27.19
N TRP A 839 -17.32 19.51 27.97
CA TRP A 839 -17.50 18.36 28.85
C TRP A 839 -16.84 18.62 30.20
N SER A 840 -17.59 18.40 31.26
CA SER A 840 -17.06 18.45 32.64
C SER A 840 -18.02 17.74 33.59
N ASN A 841 -17.47 17.16 34.69
CA ASN A 841 -18.25 16.46 35.71
C ASN A 841 -19.20 15.36 35.12
N GLY A 842 -18.76 14.68 34.08
CA GLY A 842 -19.52 13.65 33.40
C GLY A 842 -20.72 14.16 32.57
N ALA A 843 -20.76 15.45 32.23
CA ALA A 843 -21.87 16.05 31.51
C ALA A 843 -21.43 16.92 30.33
N PHE A 844 -22.16 16.80 29.22
CA PHE A 844 -22.00 17.67 28.05
C PHE A 844 -22.69 19.02 28.28
N THR A 845 -21.96 20.10 28.08
CA THR A 845 -22.46 21.48 28.30
C THR A 845 -22.89 22.17 27.01
N GLY A 846 -22.52 21.60 25.84
CA GLY A 846 -22.92 22.07 24.53
C GLY A 846 -22.03 23.15 23.93
N THR A 847 -21.84 23.07 22.58
CA THR A 847 -21.21 24.09 21.76
C THR A 847 -21.78 24.04 20.35
N ALA A 848 -21.52 25.09 19.55
CA ALA A 848 -21.89 25.07 18.13
C ALA A 848 -21.10 23.98 17.37
N GLY A 849 -21.77 23.27 16.48
CA GLY A 849 -21.13 22.25 15.62
C GLY A 849 -20.94 20.88 16.27
N ILE A 850 -21.29 20.67 17.54
CA ILE A 850 -21.23 19.37 18.23
C ILE A 850 -22.58 19.07 18.87
N SER A 851 -23.14 17.88 18.58
CA SER A 851 -24.51 17.53 18.99
C SER A 851 -24.60 16.88 20.36
N GLY A 852 -23.54 16.21 20.81
CA GLY A 852 -23.51 15.47 22.07
C GLY A 852 -22.13 15.04 22.48
N ALA A 853 -22.03 14.50 23.69
CA ALA A 853 -20.82 13.82 24.15
C ALA A 853 -21.17 12.69 25.12
N SER A 854 -20.29 11.67 25.16
CA SER A 854 -20.28 10.57 26.11
C SER A 854 -18.83 10.26 26.50
N ALA A 855 -18.63 9.44 27.52
CA ALA A 855 -17.27 9.06 27.93
C ALA A 855 -17.25 7.60 28.39
N ASP A 856 -16.11 6.96 28.21
CA ASP A 856 -15.70 5.72 28.85
C ASP A 856 -14.45 5.95 29.74
N ALA A 857 -13.66 4.91 29.97
CA ALA A 857 -12.43 5.00 30.77
C ALA A 857 -11.31 5.74 30.02
N ASP A 858 -11.27 5.62 28.71
CA ASP A 858 -10.13 6.01 27.89
C ASP A 858 -10.38 7.31 27.10
N TYR A 859 -11.65 7.57 26.74
CA TYR A 859 -12.00 8.69 25.85
C TYR A 859 -13.23 9.47 26.31
N VAL A 860 -13.26 10.75 25.92
CA VAL A 860 -14.50 11.55 25.81
C VAL A 860 -14.85 11.65 24.33
N TYR A 861 -16.00 11.13 23.94
CA TYR A 861 -16.49 11.12 22.56
C TYR A 861 -17.36 12.35 22.30
N LEU A 862 -16.94 13.22 21.40
CA LEU A 862 -17.72 14.33 20.89
C LEU A 862 -18.46 13.86 19.64
N THR A 863 -19.79 13.82 19.65
CA THR A 863 -20.60 13.20 18.61
C THR A 863 -21.39 14.20 17.78
N GLY A 864 -21.69 13.83 16.52
CA GLY A 864 -22.38 14.67 15.56
C GLY A 864 -21.62 15.94 15.22
N VAL A 865 -20.30 15.82 15.10
CA VAL A 865 -19.38 16.92 14.74
C VAL A 865 -19.67 17.33 13.31
N GLN A 866 -20.02 18.62 13.12
CA GLN A 866 -20.33 19.21 11.83
C GLN A 866 -19.04 19.63 11.09
N PRO A 867 -19.09 19.91 9.77
CA PRO A 867 -17.95 20.47 9.06
C PRO A 867 -17.40 21.74 9.71
N GLY A 868 -16.06 21.85 9.80
CA GLY A 868 -15.41 23.00 10.43
C GLY A 868 -13.99 22.70 10.90
N ASN A 869 -13.41 23.68 11.57
CA ASN A 869 -12.11 23.55 12.24
C ASN A 869 -12.36 23.60 13.75
N TYR A 870 -11.76 22.67 14.46
CA TYR A 870 -11.92 22.51 15.91
C TYR A 870 -10.54 22.48 16.57
N VAL A 871 -10.38 23.26 17.64
CA VAL A 871 -9.22 23.16 18.53
C VAL A 871 -9.71 22.60 19.86
N ILE A 872 -9.15 21.49 20.27
CA ILE A 872 -9.63 20.66 21.37
C ILE A 872 -8.50 20.51 22.39
N ALA A 873 -8.84 20.61 23.67
CA ALA A 873 -7.91 20.32 24.77
C ALA A 873 -8.60 19.48 25.84
N ALA A 874 -7.88 18.50 26.39
CA ALA A 874 -8.30 17.72 27.54
C ALA A 874 -7.44 18.06 28.76
N ASN A 875 -8.09 18.36 29.87
CA ASN A 875 -7.47 18.83 31.11
C ASN A 875 -7.82 17.93 32.29
N PRO A 876 -6.95 17.83 33.33
CA PRO A 876 -7.16 16.93 34.47
C PRO A 876 -8.28 17.34 35.44
N GLY A 877 -9.02 18.44 35.17
CA GLY A 877 -10.18 18.81 35.96
C GLY A 877 -9.90 19.64 37.22
N ASN A 878 -8.78 20.32 37.29
CA ASN A 878 -8.51 21.24 38.39
C ASN A 878 -8.77 22.69 37.94
N HIS A 879 -9.55 23.44 38.72
CA HIS A 879 -10.09 24.75 38.36
C HIS A 879 -9.67 25.83 39.32
N GLY A 880 -9.41 27.00 38.77
CA GLY A 880 -9.20 28.24 39.53
C GLY A 880 -7.75 28.72 39.54
N ALA A 881 -7.57 29.92 40.03
CA ALA A 881 -6.27 30.55 40.19
C ALA A 881 -5.36 29.69 41.09
N PRO A 882 -4.05 29.66 40.86
CA PRO A 882 -3.14 29.04 41.80
C PRO A 882 -3.28 29.61 43.19
N THR A 883 -3.22 28.78 44.21
CA THR A 883 -3.41 29.22 45.59
C THR A 883 -2.42 30.33 45.93
N GLY A 884 -2.95 31.47 46.42
CA GLY A 884 -2.16 32.64 46.76
C GLY A 884 -1.83 33.57 45.60
N TYR A 885 -2.38 33.32 44.43
CA TYR A 885 -2.23 34.15 43.24
C TYR A 885 -3.49 34.97 42.95
N THR A 886 -3.28 36.15 42.36
CA THR A 886 -4.36 37.07 41.98
C THR A 886 -4.28 37.34 40.46
N LYS A 887 -5.40 37.26 39.75
CA LYS A 887 -5.47 37.55 38.31
C LYS A 887 -5.01 38.99 38.04
N CYS A 888 -4.13 39.15 37.07
CA CYS A 888 -3.57 40.46 36.67
C CYS A 888 -3.87 40.80 35.22
N ALA A 889 -4.11 39.84 34.34
CA ALA A 889 -4.47 40.06 32.93
C ALA A 889 -5.13 38.82 32.33
N ASP A 890 -5.93 39.05 31.25
CA ASP A 890 -6.33 37.99 30.32
C ASP A 890 -5.25 37.77 29.27
N GLU A 891 -5.31 36.64 28.58
CA GLU A 891 -4.40 36.33 27.48
C GLU A 891 -4.40 37.45 26.42
N GLY A 892 -3.24 37.80 25.92
CA GLY A 892 -3.02 38.94 25.02
C GLY A 892 -2.85 40.30 25.75
N GLY A 893 -3.14 40.35 27.06
CA GLY A 893 -2.96 41.56 27.88
C GLY A 893 -1.54 41.70 28.43
N THR A 894 -1.36 42.64 29.35
CA THR A 894 -0.11 42.88 30.09
C THR A 894 -0.36 42.77 31.59
N CYS A 895 0.31 41.87 32.23
CA CYS A 895 0.28 41.70 33.68
C CYS A 895 1.20 42.72 34.33
N ALA A 896 0.64 43.64 35.12
CA ALA A 896 1.41 44.62 35.84
C ALA A 896 2.08 43.97 37.08
N VAL A 897 3.39 44.00 37.13
CA VAL A 897 4.18 43.44 38.24
C VAL A 897 4.87 44.58 39.01
N THR A 898 4.71 44.56 40.32
CA THR A 898 5.37 45.54 41.21
C THR A 898 6.34 44.80 42.16
N GLY A 899 7.62 45.16 42.08
CA GLY A 899 8.66 44.41 42.73
C GLY A 899 8.89 43.01 42.03
N THR A 900 9.58 42.12 42.69
CA THR A 900 9.79 40.74 42.16
C THR A 900 8.62 39.88 42.59
N GLN A 901 7.88 39.29 41.60
CA GLN A 901 6.74 38.40 41.82
C GLN A 901 6.84 37.17 40.91
N SER A 902 6.17 36.10 41.30
CA SER A 902 5.89 34.98 40.42
C SER A 902 4.67 35.33 39.55
N VAL A 903 4.76 35.07 38.24
CA VAL A 903 3.68 35.17 37.28
C VAL A 903 3.31 33.78 36.84
N ALA A 904 2.06 33.35 37.05
CA ALA A 904 1.49 32.15 36.57
C ALA A 904 0.64 32.48 35.33
N PHE A 905 0.83 31.76 34.24
CA PHE A 905 0.04 31.87 33.02
C PHE A 905 -0.61 30.53 32.72
N GLY A 906 -1.92 30.49 32.62
CA GLY A 906 -2.66 29.25 32.38
C GLY A 906 -4.13 29.33 32.76
N VAL A 907 -4.77 28.16 32.76
CA VAL A 907 -6.18 27.93 33.07
C VAL A 907 -6.35 26.52 33.63
N ASN A 908 -7.46 26.23 34.27
CA ASN A 908 -7.87 24.87 34.69
C ASN A 908 -6.83 24.07 35.53
N GLY A 909 -6.03 24.75 36.34
CA GLY A 909 -5.02 24.11 37.16
C GLY A 909 -3.67 23.89 36.46
N ILE A 910 -3.58 24.17 35.17
CA ILE A 910 -2.39 24.01 34.34
C ILE A 910 -1.74 25.37 34.13
N TYR A 911 -0.57 25.59 34.70
CA TYR A 911 0.09 26.88 34.71
C TYR A 911 1.60 26.75 34.41
N ALA A 912 2.07 27.62 33.51
CA ALA A 912 3.49 27.93 33.40
C ALA A 912 3.84 29.05 34.37
N TYR A 913 4.99 28.96 35.08
CA TYR A 913 5.41 29.95 36.07
C TYR A 913 6.70 30.63 35.62
N ALA A 914 6.75 31.93 35.77
CA ALA A 914 7.95 32.74 35.57
C ALA A 914 8.12 33.77 36.68
N THR A 915 9.36 34.05 37.10
CA THR A 915 9.66 35.13 38.01
C THR A 915 9.91 36.42 37.24
N SER A 916 9.21 37.49 37.57
CA SER A 916 9.35 38.80 36.89
C SER A 916 9.48 39.91 37.90
N SER A 917 10.26 40.97 37.53
CA SER A 917 10.38 42.21 38.28
C SER A 917 9.84 43.41 37.54
N SER A 918 9.24 43.19 36.36
CA SER A 918 8.61 44.21 35.51
C SER A 918 7.31 43.69 34.89
N SER A 919 6.49 44.60 34.33
CA SER A 919 5.28 44.17 33.62
C SER A 919 5.59 43.15 32.56
N THR A 920 4.80 42.04 32.51
CA THR A 920 5.01 40.89 31.67
C THR A 920 3.83 40.74 30.71
N ALA A 921 4.10 40.48 29.43
CA ALA A 921 3.05 40.16 28.47
C ALA A 921 2.41 38.78 28.80
N CYS A 922 1.08 38.78 28.90
CA CYS A 922 0.30 37.59 29.18
C CYS A 922 0.04 36.82 27.89
N THR A 923 1.09 36.18 27.37
CA THR A 923 1.04 35.47 26.06
C THR A 923 1.84 34.19 26.10
N PRO A 924 1.46 33.19 25.27
CA PRO A 924 2.26 31.96 25.07
C PRO A 924 3.72 32.25 24.68
N ALA A 925 3.94 33.28 23.85
CA ALA A 925 5.29 33.65 23.39
C ALA A 925 6.21 34.14 24.52
N ALA A 926 5.65 34.74 25.58
CA ALA A 926 6.39 35.26 26.71
C ALA A 926 6.56 34.24 27.85
N LEU A 927 5.59 33.38 28.06
CA LEU A 927 5.46 32.51 29.24
C LEU A 927 5.44 31.01 28.95
N GLY A 928 5.42 30.60 27.67
CA GLY A 928 5.11 29.25 27.23
C GLY A 928 3.61 29.01 27.12
N ASP A 929 3.18 27.98 26.39
CA ASP A 929 1.78 27.58 26.29
C ASP A 929 1.53 26.33 27.14
N PRO A 930 1.01 26.44 28.36
CA PRO A 930 0.80 25.29 29.23
C PRO A 930 -0.49 24.51 28.88
N ASP A 931 -1.38 25.10 28.07
CA ASP A 931 -2.69 24.52 27.76
C ASP A 931 -3.15 25.04 26.38
N PHE A 932 -2.74 24.36 25.33
CA PHE A 932 -3.02 24.74 23.94
C PHE A 932 -4.52 24.69 23.64
N GLY A 933 -5.03 25.70 22.99
CA GLY A 933 -6.45 25.80 22.61
C GLY A 933 -7.38 26.36 23.69
N ALA A 934 -6.93 26.43 24.95
CA ALA A 934 -7.70 27.08 26.03
C ALA A 934 -7.37 28.58 26.17
N ALA A 935 -8.37 29.39 26.47
CA ALA A 935 -8.18 30.78 26.77
C ALA A 935 -7.61 30.98 28.19
N LYS A 936 -6.38 31.45 28.28
CA LYS A 936 -5.61 31.54 29.52
C LYS A 936 -5.67 32.92 30.17
N SER A 937 -5.22 33.00 31.40
CA SER A 937 -5.05 34.26 32.12
C SER A 937 -3.73 34.30 32.88
N CYS A 938 -3.22 35.47 33.15
CA CYS A 938 -2.09 35.66 34.04
C CYS A 938 -2.50 36.00 35.45
N TYR A 939 -1.74 35.49 36.39
CA TYR A 939 -1.91 35.69 37.81
C TYR A 939 -0.57 36.08 38.43
N THR A 940 -0.55 36.99 39.42
CA THR A 940 0.65 37.34 40.21
C THR A 940 0.55 36.77 41.61
N GLY A 941 1.64 36.26 42.10
CA GLY A 941 1.74 35.68 43.42
C GLY A 941 3.14 35.80 44.06
N PRO A 942 3.32 35.24 45.25
CA PRO A 942 4.62 35.28 45.94
C PRO A 942 5.66 34.46 45.16
N VAL A 943 6.92 34.90 45.24
CA VAL A 943 8.05 34.12 44.72
C VAL A 943 8.33 32.96 45.67
N THR A 944 8.25 31.74 45.17
CA THR A 944 8.67 30.52 45.88
C THR A 944 10.13 30.25 45.56
N THR A 945 10.95 30.07 46.58
CA THR A 945 12.42 29.80 46.45
C THR A 945 12.73 28.34 46.57
N GLY A 946 13.49 27.81 45.60
CA GLY A 946 14.00 26.46 45.55
C GLY A 946 15.53 26.37 45.59
N PRO A 947 16.12 25.23 45.21
CA PRO A 947 17.54 25.10 45.02
C PRO A 947 18.14 26.18 44.12
N THR A 948 19.39 26.55 44.39
CA THR A 948 20.05 27.64 43.64
C THR A 948 20.11 27.29 42.14
N GLY A 949 19.62 28.21 41.34
CA GLY A 949 19.63 28.06 39.87
C GLY A 949 18.41 27.36 39.28
N THR A 950 17.46 26.90 40.10
CA THR A 950 16.23 26.26 39.60
C THR A 950 15.08 27.27 39.44
N ALA A 951 14.12 26.93 38.60
CA ALA A 951 12.89 27.70 38.35
C ALA A 951 11.68 26.98 38.98
N TYR A 952 10.85 27.73 39.73
CA TYR A 952 9.60 27.21 40.29
C TYR A 952 8.66 26.78 39.17
N CYS A 953 8.06 25.60 39.26
CA CYS A 953 7.12 25.09 38.24
C CYS A 953 5.78 24.59 38.80
N GLY A 954 5.63 24.39 40.10
CA GLY A 954 4.35 24.01 40.68
C GLY A 954 4.35 23.78 42.18
N PRO A 955 3.16 23.99 42.85
CA PRO A 955 3.00 23.63 44.24
C PRO A 955 2.86 22.11 44.43
N GLU A 956 3.02 21.64 45.66
CA GLU A 956 2.67 20.26 46.01
C GLU A 956 1.21 19.96 45.66
N ASN A 957 0.96 18.78 45.08
CA ASN A 957 -0.31 18.32 44.50
C ASN A 957 -0.80 19.17 43.31
N GLY A 958 0.08 19.98 42.69
CA GLY A 958 -0.18 20.69 41.47
C GLY A 958 0.63 20.10 40.30
N LEU A 959 0.54 20.73 39.16
CA LEU A 959 1.30 20.36 37.98
C LEU A 959 2.55 21.23 37.83
N CYS A 960 3.68 20.59 37.49
CA CYS A 960 4.89 21.22 37.02
C CYS A 960 4.91 21.06 35.50
N ALA A 961 4.37 22.00 34.77
CA ALA A 961 4.25 21.99 33.33
C ALA A 961 5.55 22.42 32.67
N PHE A 962 6.08 21.62 31.74
CA PHE A 962 7.25 21.92 30.92
C PHE A 962 7.23 21.04 29.64
N SER A 963 7.98 21.44 28.63
CA SER A 963 8.18 20.66 27.41
C SER A 963 9.56 20.01 27.39
N GLY A 964 9.69 18.88 26.66
CA GLY A 964 10.92 18.10 26.54
C GLY A 964 11.32 17.42 27.85
N THR A 965 12.53 16.88 27.88
CA THR A 965 13.07 16.16 29.04
C THR A 965 13.81 17.11 29.99
N ARG A 966 13.41 17.16 31.26
CA ARG A 966 13.94 18.07 32.28
C ARG A 966 14.17 17.35 33.62
N THR A 967 15.12 17.83 34.39
CA THR A 967 15.26 17.40 35.77
C THR A 967 14.36 18.25 36.67
N VAL A 968 13.48 17.58 37.41
CA VAL A 968 12.56 18.22 38.36
C VAL A 968 13.06 17.94 39.79
N GLU A 969 13.22 19.01 40.56
CA GLU A 969 13.50 18.96 41.98
C GLU A 969 12.19 19.06 42.75
N TYR A 970 11.92 18.15 43.68
CA TYR A 970 10.77 18.15 44.56
C TYR A 970 11.18 18.20 46.01
N GLY A 971 10.65 19.14 46.76
CA GLY A 971 11.01 19.29 48.16
C GLY A 971 10.73 20.66 48.79
N ALA A 972 11.24 20.91 49.96
CA ALA A 972 11.16 22.16 50.71
C ALA A 972 12.44 22.39 51.56
N GLY A 973 12.77 23.65 51.86
CA GLY A 973 13.90 24.02 52.69
C GLY A 973 15.23 23.46 52.16
N SER A 974 15.81 22.53 52.92
CA SER A 974 17.04 21.85 52.55
C SER A 974 16.82 20.39 52.08
N SER A 975 15.60 19.90 52.10
CA SER A 975 15.22 18.50 51.79
C SER A 975 14.66 18.41 50.37
N TRP A 976 15.43 17.83 49.45
CA TRP A 976 15.10 17.77 48.04
C TRP A 976 15.34 16.37 47.49
N THR A 977 14.47 15.93 46.57
CA THR A 977 14.66 14.78 45.71
C THR A 977 14.51 15.22 44.27
N SER A 978 15.14 14.52 43.30
CA SER A 978 15.09 14.89 41.93
C SER A 978 14.81 13.70 41.01
N LYS A 979 14.16 13.98 39.86
CA LYS A 979 13.85 12.99 38.81
C LYS A 979 13.94 13.63 37.44
N VAL A 980 14.46 12.88 36.47
CA VAL A 980 14.45 13.27 35.07
C VAL A 980 13.14 12.79 34.47
N LEU A 981 12.33 13.71 33.92
CA LEU A 981 10.99 13.46 33.43
C LEU A 981 10.78 14.21 32.10
N SER A 982 9.84 13.75 31.30
CA SER A 982 9.50 14.34 29.99
C SER A 982 8.06 14.81 29.99
N GLY A 983 7.78 15.96 29.34
CA GLY A 983 6.45 16.47 29.08
C GLY A 983 5.66 16.99 30.28
N GLY A 984 6.30 17.35 31.38
CA GLY A 984 5.65 17.78 32.62
C GLY A 984 5.46 16.64 33.64
N THR A 985 4.92 16.97 34.82
CA THR A 985 4.76 15.98 35.90
C THR A 985 3.83 16.49 37.02
N PRO A 986 3.03 15.61 37.67
CA PRO A 986 2.47 15.90 38.97
C PRO A 986 3.57 16.18 40.01
N CYS A 987 3.34 17.19 40.85
CA CYS A 987 4.26 17.60 41.87
C CYS A 987 3.85 16.97 43.21
N ASP A 988 4.01 15.67 43.35
CA ASP A 988 3.46 14.96 44.53
C ASP A 988 4.30 13.73 44.94
N ASN A 989 3.85 13.10 46.02
CA ASN A 989 4.52 11.93 46.54
C ASN A 989 4.26 10.62 45.77
N THR A 990 3.41 10.63 44.72
CA THR A 990 3.20 9.49 43.84
C THR A 990 4.31 9.42 42.79
N VAL A 991 4.81 10.57 42.36
CA VAL A 991 5.91 10.68 41.41
C VAL A 991 7.26 10.69 42.11
N PHE A 992 7.37 11.43 43.21
CA PHE A 992 8.62 11.62 43.93
C PHE A 992 8.60 10.92 45.31
N PRO A 993 9.70 10.33 45.77
CA PRO A 993 9.79 9.94 47.19
C PRO A 993 9.61 11.19 48.07
N ASP A 994 8.89 11.07 49.19
CA ASP A 994 8.70 12.20 50.12
C ASP A 994 10.05 12.56 50.77
N PRO A 995 10.63 13.75 50.47
CA PRO A 995 11.91 14.15 51.03
C PRO A 995 11.78 14.79 52.43
N ASP A 996 10.58 15.18 52.86
CA ASP A 996 10.36 15.87 54.13
C ASP A 996 8.90 15.69 54.60
N PHE A 997 8.66 14.63 55.35
CA PHE A 997 7.32 14.21 55.76
C PHE A 997 6.61 15.31 56.62
N GLY A 998 5.40 15.66 56.22
CA GLY A 998 4.58 16.61 56.93
C GLY A 998 4.87 18.10 56.60
N VAL A 999 5.80 18.37 55.69
CA VAL A 999 6.11 19.71 55.17
C VAL A 999 5.53 19.84 53.76
N VAL A 1000 4.90 21.00 53.50
CA VAL A 1000 4.40 21.33 52.12
C VAL A 1000 5.61 21.56 51.21
N LYS A 1001 5.62 20.86 50.10
CA LYS A 1001 6.72 20.86 49.13
C LYS A 1001 6.34 21.65 47.84
N SER A 1002 7.30 21.76 46.95
CA SER A 1002 7.12 22.39 45.63
C SER A 1002 8.08 21.75 44.62
N CYS A 1003 7.71 21.87 43.34
CA CYS A 1003 8.56 21.44 42.24
C CYS A 1003 9.33 22.60 41.62
N PHE A 1004 10.56 22.29 41.18
CA PHE A 1004 11.43 23.23 40.47
C PHE A 1004 12.13 22.57 39.32
N LEU A 1005 12.30 23.25 38.21
CA LEU A 1005 13.05 22.80 37.04
C LEU A 1005 14.51 23.21 37.13
N GLN A 1006 15.42 22.29 36.93
CA GLN A 1006 16.80 22.62 36.67
C GLN A 1006 16.97 23.32 35.33
N PRO A 1007 17.99 24.19 35.15
CA PRO A 1007 18.32 24.79 33.86
C PRO A 1007 18.52 23.71 32.79
N SER A 1008 18.05 23.98 31.57
CA SER A 1008 18.18 23.10 30.40
C SER A 1008 19.61 22.99 29.93
#